data_248aa1ae395a7eacb762881e787d36e5
#
_entry.id   248aa1ae395a7eacb762881e787d36e5
#
_cell.length_a   1.000
_cell.length_b   1.000
_cell.length_c   1.000
_cell.angle_alpha   90.00
_cell.angle_beta   90.00
_cell.angle_gamma   90.00
#
_symmetry.space_group_name_H-M   'P 1'
#
loop_
_entity.id
_entity.type
_entity.pdbx_description
1 polymer ?
#
loop_
_entity_poly.entity_id
_entity_poly.type
_entity_poly.pdbx_seq_one_letter_code
_entity_poly.pdbx_strand_id
1 'polypeptide(L)'
;MIDKMNKKKGEILSPAGNFQMLEAAVRCGADAVYLGAKDFSARRNAENFTAEELKTVAEYCHIRGVKAYLTLNILIKDSELGAACELARGAYLAGIDGVIIQDIGLASILRKAVPGLALHASTQMSVMSPKALPYLKKAGFKRVVAAREMSLPQLKIFCREAEKAELETEVFVHGALCMSVSGQCKLSAYLGSRSGNRGLCAGPCRLPFSVEGGTGHDLSLKDLSLLNHLSELCDIGVTSFKTEGRMKRPEYVAAATAAAYAARDKGCVPKDIEDLLKNVFSRSGFTDGYYTENLGRDMFGIRTKEDVTAADTAFSALHSLYRGERQSVKISVALTAKADTPLRLTLNDGEHTVTAEGEIPQAAQNKPITAERIKAAVDKFGSTPYLPEKIDVICEDGLFIPAAEINSLRRAAAEKLDSARSKTDRDCPPIHGFTAQKSHSAVKPQRLYARFSSRYQLPDRLNNISKIIFPIEEDPPEIPEGIIAVAELPRIIINEEYIKNRLDLFKNQGFTEALCGNIAAVKIARDCGLAVIADTGLNIYNSASAAEAENMGAAEITLSDEMLLSDISRLLSPVPIGIAAYGKLPLMLYRCCPVKNGKGCGECGGKSTITDRRGTVFPVQCRKNHSELLNSVPVWLADRLSELKALDFLTLYFTDETAEQAEKIINAYTRGGNAPEKYTRGLYYRGVY
;
A
#
# COMPACT_ATOMS: atom_id res chain seq x y z
N MET A 1 3.77 -13.72 -34.91
CA MET A 1 4.13 -14.74 -33.91
C MET A 1 5.49 -14.54 -33.25
N ILE A 2 6.24 -13.49 -33.60
CA ILE A 2 7.64 -13.28 -33.13
C ILE A 2 7.72 -12.31 -31.93
N ASP A 3 6.62 -11.63 -31.56
CA ASP A 3 6.64 -10.58 -30.51
C ASP A 3 6.25 -11.03 -29.10
N LYS A 4 5.94 -12.33 -28.90
CA LYS A 4 5.56 -12.87 -27.59
C LYS A 4 6.72 -13.33 -26.69
N MET A 5 7.96 -13.34 -27.18
CA MET A 5 9.10 -13.96 -26.48
C MET A 5 9.88 -13.06 -25.53
N ASN A 6 9.55 -11.76 -25.39
CA ASN A 6 10.32 -10.84 -24.54
C ASN A 6 9.49 -10.00 -23.55
N LYS A 7 8.22 -10.37 -23.26
CA LYS A 7 7.50 -9.73 -22.15
C LYS A 7 8.14 -10.17 -20.84
N LYS A 8 8.68 -9.20 -20.08
CA LYS A 8 9.18 -9.42 -18.72
C LYS A 8 8.08 -10.10 -17.90
N LYS A 9 8.35 -11.28 -17.36
CA LYS A 9 7.45 -11.94 -16.40
C LYS A 9 7.26 -11.00 -15.19
N GLY A 10 6.02 -10.80 -14.76
CA GLY A 10 5.75 -9.99 -13.58
C GLY A 10 6.38 -10.59 -12.32
N GLU A 11 6.87 -9.75 -11.42
CA GLU A 11 7.51 -10.09 -10.15
C GLU A 11 6.49 -10.69 -9.16
N ILE A 12 6.77 -11.83 -8.57
CA ILE A 12 6.00 -12.37 -7.43
C ILE A 12 6.50 -11.73 -6.15
N LEU A 13 5.69 -10.86 -5.55
CA LEU A 13 6.01 -10.13 -4.33
C LEU A 13 5.27 -10.70 -3.12
N SER A 14 6.00 -11.33 -2.22
CA SER A 14 5.47 -12.06 -1.07
C SER A 14 5.73 -11.35 0.26
N PRO A 15 4.85 -11.51 1.27
CA PRO A 15 5.02 -10.91 2.58
C PRO A 15 6.05 -11.66 3.43
N ALA A 16 6.85 -10.92 4.21
CA ALA A 16 7.70 -11.45 5.27
C ALA A 16 7.47 -10.67 6.57
N GLY A 17 6.81 -11.29 7.55
CA GLY A 17 6.59 -10.74 8.88
C GLY A 17 7.67 -11.13 9.88
N ASN A 18 8.41 -12.20 9.59
CA ASN A 18 9.56 -12.71 10.34
C ASN A 18 10.45 -13.58 9.42
N PHE A 19 11.54 -14.11 9.97
CA PHE A 19 12.51 -14.90 9.19
C PHE A 19 11.92 -16.20 8.62
N GLN A 20 11.05 -16.90 9.35
CA GLN A 20 10.41 -18.12 8.85
C GLN A 20 9.50 -17.83 7.65
N MET A 21 8.77 -16.72 7.68
CA MET A 21 7.97 -16.28 6.53
C MET A 21 8.85 -15.87 5.34
N LEU A 22 10.01 -15.24 5.59
CA LEU A 22 11.00 -14.91 4.57
C LEU A 22 11.50 -16.17 3.87
N GLU A 23 11.92 -17.18 4.62
CA GLU A 23 12.35 -18.46 4.07
C GLU A 23 11.25 -19.15 3.25
N ALA A 24 10.03 -19.18 3.78
CA ALA A 24 8.88 -19.76 3.08
C ALA A 24 8.60 -19.04 1.75
N ALA A 25 8.62 -17.70 1.72
CA ALA A 25 8.44 -16.91 0.51
C ALA A 25 9.52 -17.23 -0.55
N VAL A 26 10.77 -17.14 -0.18
CA VAL A 26 11.91 -17.30 -1.07
C VAL A 26 11.97 -18.72 -1.63
N ARG A 27 11.86 -19.75 -0.78
CA ARG A 27 11.91 -21.15 -1.18
C ARG A 27 10.71 -21.59 -2.02
N CYS A 28 9.56 -20.90 -1.90
CA CYS A 28 8.38 -21.15 -2.74
C CYS A 28 8.35 -20.34 -4.04
N GLY A 29 9.37 -19.51 -4.32
CA GLY A 29 9.54 -18.87 -5.62
C GLY A 29 9.12 -17.42 -5.69
N ALA A 30 9.21 -16.67 -4.59
CA ALA A 30 9.13 -15.21 -4.62
C ALA A 30 10.33 -14.63 -5.38
N ASP A 31 10.06 -13.61 -6.23
CA ASP A 31 11.11 -12.81 -6.89
C ASP A 31 11.48 -11.59 -6.02
N ALA A 32 10.55 -11.20 -5.13
CA ALA A 32 10.77 -10.16 -4.15
C ALA A 32 9.97 -10.43 -2.87
N VAL A 33 10.43 -9.88 -1.75
CA VAL A 33 9.72 -9.90 -0.48
C VAL A 33 9.49 -8.49 0.03
N TYR A 34 8.38 -8.25 0.73
CA TYR A 34 8.19 -7.01 1.45
C TYR A 34 8.01 -7.26 2.95
N LEU A 35 8.69 -6.46 3.74
CA LEU A 35 8.83 -6.62 5.18
C LEU A 35 8.61 -5.29 5.91
N GLY A 36 8.45 -5.33 7.22
CA GLY A 36 8.35 -4.16 8.07
C GLY A 36 9.49 -4.10 9.07
N ALA A 37 9.95 -2.90 9.37
CA ALA A 37 10.69 -2.65 10.60
C ALA A 37 9.72 -2.57 11.78
N LYS A 38 10.24 -2.67 13.02
CA LYS A 38 9.44 -2.55 14.25
C LYS A 38 8.70 -1.22 14.31
N ASP A 39 9.30 -0.17 13.74
CA ASP A 39 8.72 1.16 13.63
C ASP A 39 8.25 1.49 12.21
N PHE A 40 7.35 2.47 12.08
CA PHE A 40 6.87 3.08 10.83
C PHE A 40 6.19 2.14 9.83
N SER A 41 5.66 1.00 10.29
CA SER A 41 5.01 0.00 9.44
C SER A 41 3.51 -0.12 9.70
N ALA A 42 2.70 -0.26 8.62
CA ALA A 42 1.24 -0.43 8.69
C ALA A 42 0.78 -1.75 9.36
N ARG A 43 1.69 -2.66 9.64
CA ARG A 43 1.45 -3.90 10.42
C ARG A 43 2.36 -3.93 11.64
N ARG A 44 2.23 -2.90 12.50
CA ARG A 44 3.06 -2.75 13.71
C ARG A 44 2.96 -3.95 14.66
N ASN A 45 1.84 -4.65 14.67
CA ASN A 45 1.62 -5.85 15.49
C ASN A 45 2.22 -7.14 14.88
N ALA A 46 2.81 -7.14 13.68
CA ALA A 46 3.63 -8.24 13.20
C ALA A 46 4.95 -8.28 14.00
N GLU A 47 5.65 -9.39 13.97
CA GLU A 47 6.94 -9.53 14.65
C GLU A 47 7.95 -8.52 14.12
N ASN A 48 7.96 -8.31 12.80
CA ASN A 48 8.82 -7.37 12.06
C ASN A 48 10.32 -7.57 12.35
N PHE A 49 11.16 -6.80 11.69
CA PHE A 49 12.61 -6.92 11.78
C PHE A 49 13.20 -5.70 12.51
N THR A 50 14.29 -5.88 13.23
CA THR A 50 15.08 -4.76 13.75
C THR A 50 15.90 -4.12 12.62
N ALA A 51 16.45 -2.92 12.85
CA ALA A 51 17.29 -2.26 11.87
C ALA A 51 18.57 -3.08 11.56
N GLU A 52 19.10 -3.78 12.56
CA GLU A 52 20.28 -4.64 12.44
C GLU A 52 19.99 -5.90 11.59
N GLU A 53 18.79 -6.47 11.74
CA GLU A 53 18.37 -7.65 10.98
C GLU A 53 18.14 -7.36 9.49
N LEU A 54 17.93 -6.10 9.09
CA LEU A 54 17.70 -5.74 7.68
C LEU A 54 18.87 -6.14 6.78
N LYS A 55 20.12 -6.07 7.27
CA LYS A 55 21.29 -6.51 6.52
C LYS A 55 21.24 -8.00 6.26
N THR A 56 21.01 -8.82 7.28
CA THR A 56 20.88 -10.28 7.14
C THR A 56 19.75 -10.67 6.19
N VAL A 57 18.62 -9.94 6.25
CA VAL A 57 17.50 -10.14 5.31
C VAL A 57 17.91 -9.84 3.87
N ALA A 58 18.58 -8.72 3.62
CA ALA A 58 19.04 -8.34 2.29
C ALA A 58 20.05 -9.36 1.74
N GLU A 59 21.05 -9.75 2.54
CA GLU A 59 22.04 -10.78 2.19
C GLU A 59 21.37 -12.12 1.83
N TYR A 60 20.44 -12.60 2.67
CA TYR A 60 19.69 -13.83 2.45
C TYR A 60 18.93 -13.79 1.12
N CYS A 61 18.27 -12.67 0.82
CA CYS A 61 17.54 -12.47 -0.43
C CYS A 61 18.46 -12.39 -1.63
N HIS A 62 19.49 -11.57 -1.59
CA HIS A 62 20.38 -11.32 -2.73
C HIS A 62 21.16 -12.56 -3.15
N ILE A 63 21.64 -13.38 -2.20
CA ILE A 63 22.26 -14.68 -2.47
C ILE A 63 21.34 -15.53 -3.36
N ARG A 64 20.01 -15.42 -3.16
CA ARG A 64 18.98 -16.20 -3.87
C ARG A 64 18.36 -15.50 -5.08
N GLY A 65 18.86 -14.30 -5.44
CA GLY A 65 18.34 -13.51 -6.55
C GLY A 65 16.98 -12.88 -6.28
N VAL A 66 16.63 -12.69 -5.01
CA VAL A 66 15.37 -12.11 -4.55
C VAL A 66 15.59 -10.68 -4.05
N LYS A 67 14.67 -9.76 -4.36
CA LYS A 67 14.70 -8.38 -3.86
C LYS A 67 14.01 -8.25 -2.51
N ALA A 68 14.42 -7.26 -1.72
CA ALA A 68 13.82 -6.96 -0.42
C ALA A 68 13.31 -5.51 -0.37
N TYR A 69 12.01 -5.32 -0.04
CA TYR A 69 11.40 -4.01 0.07
C TYR A 69 10.93 -3.74 1.49
N LEU A 70 11.32 -2.59 2.06
CA LEU A 70 10.90 -2.18 3.39
C LEU A 70 9.60 -1.36 3.33
N THR A 71 8.66 -1.60 4.23
CA THR A 71 7.46 -0.77 4.37
C THR A 71 7.68 0.36 5.37
N LEU A 72 7.57 1.60 4.90
CA LEU A 72 7.45 2.84 5.67
C LEU A 72 6.09 3.48 5.35
N ASN A 73 5.02 2.69 5.45
CA ASN A 73 3.74 2.98 4.85
C ASN A 73 2.67 3.38 5.89
N ILE A 74 3.05 4.26 6.79
CA ILE A 74 2.16 4.96 7.73
C ILE A 74 2.31 6.47 7.53
N LEU A 75 1.38 7.24 8.10
CA LEU A 75 1.53 8.69 8.23
C LEU A 75 2.57 9.00 9.32
N ILE A 76 3.42 9.98 9.08
CA ILE A 76 4.57 10.32 9.93
C ILE A 76 4.32 11.68 10.59
N LYS A 77 4.55 11.81 11.89
CA LYS A 77 4.52 13.10 12.59
C LYS A 77 5.79 13.90 12.32
N ASP A 78 5.74 15.23 12.43
CA ASP A 78 6.94 16.07 12.31
C ASP A 78 8.08 15.62 13.24
N SER A 79 7.74 15.22 14.47
CA SER A 79 8.71 14.70 15.45
C SER A 79 9.33 13.35 15.08
N GLU A 80 8.75 12.62 14.15
CA GLU A 80 9.16 11.28 13.71
C GLU A 80 9.93 11.29 12.37
N LEU A 81 9.83 12.38 11.59
CA LEU A 81 10.42 12.48 10.25
C LEU A 81 11.91 12.15 10.24
N GLY A 82 12.68 12.67 11.20
CA GLY A 82 14.12 12.40 11.31
C GLY A 82 14.41 10.91 11.49
N ALA A 83 13.72 10.24 12.42
CA ALA A 83 13.90 8.81 12.68
C ALA A 83 13.47 7.94 11.50
N ALA A 84 12.37 8.30 10.81
CA ALA A 84 11.90 7.61 9.62
C ALA A 84 12.90 7.74 8.45
N CYS A 85 13.50 8.90 8.27
CA CYS A 85 14.53 9.14 7.27
C CYS A 85 15.80 8.33 7.56
N GLU A 86 16.28 8.30 8.81
CA GLU A 86 17.46 7.52 9.20
C GLU A 86 17.21 6.01 9.07
N LEU A 87 16.02 5.51 9.39
CA LEU A 87 15.67 4.13 9.13
C LEU A 87 15.71 3.79 7.63
N ALA A 88 15.18 4.67 6.76
CA ALA A 88 15.24 4.48 5.31
C ALA A 88 16.67 4.50 4.78
N ARG A 89 17.53 5.43 5.28
CA ARG A 89 18.94 5.49 4.95
C ARG A 89 19.70 4.23 5.40
N GLY A 90 19.49 3.82 6.64
CA GLY A 90 20.08 2.59 7.19
C GLY A 90 19.67 1.34 6.40
N ALA A 91 18.40 1.25 6.02
CA ALA A 91 17.89 0.18 5.18
C ALA A 91 18.55 0.17 3.79
N TYR A 92 18.73 1.34 3.16
CA TYR A 92 19.44 1.46 1.89
C TYR A 92 20.88 0.96 1.99
N LEU A 93 21.61 1.40 3.02
CA LEU A 93 22.99 0.96 3.27
C LEU A 93 23.09 -0.54 3.61
N ALA A 94 22.06 -1.10 4.24
CA ALA A 94 21.94 -2.54 4.53
C ALA A 94 21.65 -3.41 3.31
N GLY A 95 21.32 -2.82 2.13
CA GLY A 95 21.04 -3.54 0.91
C GLY A 95 19.55 -3.65 0.55
N ILE A 96 18.64 -3.02 1.28
CA ILE A 96 17.21 -3.00 0.92
C ILE A 96 17.00 -2.29 -0.42
N ASP A 97 16.27 -2.92 -1.34
CA ASP A 97 16.16 -2.50 -2.75
C ASP A 97 15.15 -1.38 -2.98
N GLY A 98 14.23 -1.16 -2.06
CA GLY A 98 13.25 -0.09 -2.15
C GLY A 98 12.38 0.03 -0.91
N VAL A 99 11.65 1.14 -0.82
CA VAL A 99 10.73 1.41 0.30
C VAL A 99 9.31 1.68 -0.22
N ILE A 100 8.31 1.13 0.48
CA ILE A 100 6.89 1.32 0.20
C ILE A 100 6.37 2.40 1.13
N ILE A 101 5.94 3.56 0.60
CA ILE A 101 5.64 4.78 1.34
C ILE A 101 4.20 5.23 1.11
N GLN A 102 3.53 5.69 2.18
CA GLN A 102 2.25 6.38 2.12
C GLN A 102 2.41 7.90 2.22
N ASP A 103 3.27 8.36 3.12
CA ASP A 103 3.45 9.79 3.45
C ASP A 103 4.21 10.53 2.34
N ILE A 104 3.54 11.49 1.69
CA ILE A 104 4.13 12.25 0.57
C ILE A 104 5.25 13.20 1.04
N GLY A 105 5.19 13.66 2.29
CA GLY A 105 6.24 14.50 2.89
C GLY A 105 7.52 13.69 3.10
N LEU A 106 7.41 12.48 3.69
CA LEU A 106 8.55 11.57 3.81
C LEU A 106 9.14 11.21 2.43
N ALA A 107 8.28 10.92 1.44
CA ALA A 107 8.74 10.63 0.07
C ALA A 107 9.53 11.78 -0.52
N SER A 108 9.09 13.03 -0.32
CA SER A 108 9.78 14.23 -0.84
C SER A 108 11.17 14.44 -0.22
N ILE A 109 11.31 14.10 1.07
CA ILE A 109 12.61 14.17 1.76
C ILE A 109 13.54 13.08 1.23
N LEU A 110 13.06 11.83 1.19
CA LEU A 110 13.88 10.67 0.79
C LEU A 110 14.36 10.76 -0.66
N ARG A 111 13.55 11.29 -1.57
CA ARG A 111 13.97 11.53 -2.96
C ARG A 111 15.26 12.35 -3.05
N LYS A 112 15.44 13.33 -2.14
CA LYS A 112 16.61 14.22 -2.11
C LYS A 112 17.74 13.63 -1.27
N ALA A 113 17.40 13.03 -0.13
CA ALA A 113 18.36 12.58 0.85
C ALA A 113 18.98 11.20 0.52
N VAL A 114 18.20 10.32 -0.12
CA VAL A 114 18.63 8.95 -0.50
C VAL A 114 18.24 8.67 -1.96
N PRO A 115 18.83 9.36 -2.94
CA PRO A 115 18.39 9.30 -4.34
C PRO A 115 18.52 7.92 -4.99
N GLY A 116 19.39 7.05 -4.47
CA GLY A 116 19.55 5.66 -4.92
C GLY A 116 18.46 4.70 -4.43
N LEU A 117 17.64 5.09 -3.45
CA LEU A 117 16.59 4.26 -2.88
C LEU A 117 15.32 4.33 -3.74
N ALA A 118 14.85 3.18 -4.23
CA ALA A 118 13.61 3.13 -5.00
C ALA A 118 12.38 3.40 -4.10
N LEU A 119 11.53 4.35 -4.50
CA LEU A 119 10.29 4.68 -3.81
C LEU A 119 9.11 4.00 -4.50
N HIS A 120 8.31 3.24 -3.75
CA HIS A 120 7.08 2.60 -4.21
C HIS A 120 5.87 3.25 -3.52
N ALA A 121 4.92 3.77 -4.31
CA ALA A 121 3.70 4.36 -3.79
C ALA A 121 2.80 3.26 -3.19
N SER A 122 2.54 3.35 -1.89
CA SER A 122 1.73 2.38 -1.16
C SER A 122 0.28 2.34 -1.64
N THR A 123 -0.38 1.18 -1.52
CA THR A 123 -1.85 1.07 -1.70
C THR A 123 -2.62 2.05 -0.79
N GLN A 124 -2.03 2.47 0.33
CA GLN A 124 -2.62 3.45 1.25
C GLN A 124 -2.65 4.88 0.70
N MET A 125 -2.00 5.16 -0.43
CA MET A 125 -2.18 6.40 -1.20
C MET A 125 -3.46 6.39 -2.06
N SER A 126 -4.21 5.28 -2.10
CA SER A 126 -5.50 5.13 -2.76
C SER A 126 -5.49 5.48 -4.25
N VAL A 127 -4.42 5.12 -4.97
CA VAL A 127 -4.25 5.49 -6.39
C VAL A 127 -5.15 4.62 -7.27
N MET A 128 -6.16 5.25 -7.91
CA MET A 128 -7.15 4.58 -8.78
C MET A 128 -7.21 5.15 -10.20
N SER A 129 -6.76 6.38 -10.42
CA SER A 129 -6.85 7.06 -11.70
C SER A 129 -5.46 7.35 -12.27
N PRO A 130 -5.27 7.20 -13.58
CA PRO A 130 -4.03 7.57 -14.28
C PRO A 130 -3.61 9.04 -14.08
N LYS A 131 -4.54 9.92 -13.74
CA LYS A 131 -4.23 11.35 -13.48
C LYS A 131 -3.32 11.59 -12.27
N ALA A 132 -3.14 10.59 -11.40
CA ALA A 132 -2.17 10.66 -10.32
C ALA A 132 -0.72 10.40 -10.78
N LEU A 133 -0.53 9.69 -11.90
CA LEU A 133 0.79 9.18 -12.33
C LEU A 133 1.81 10.29 -12.62
N PRO A 134 1.47 11.42 -13.28
CA PRO A 134 2.43 12.49 -13.54
C PRO A 134 3.02 13.08 -12.25
N TYR A 135 2.20 13.23 -11.20
CA TYR A 135 2.69 13.67 -9.91
C TYR A 135 3.61 12.63 -9.28
N LEU A 136 3.21 11.37 -9.26
CA LEU A 136 4.01 10.30 -8.65
C LEU A 136 5.37 10.13 -9.34
N LYS A 137 5.41 10.23 -10.67
CA LYS A 137 6.68 10.26 -11.43
C LYS A 137 7.55 11.45 -11.02
N LYS A 138 6.96 12.66 -10.98
CA LYS A 138 7.66 13.89 -10.54
C LYS A 138 8.15 13.78 -9.10
N ALA A 139 7.38 13.14 -8.22
CA ALA A 139 7.74 12.88 -6.83
C ALA A 139 8.84 11.81 -6.67
N GLY A 140 9.29 11.17 -7.76
CA GLY A 140 10.42 10.23 -7.78
C GLY A 140 10.03 8.78 -7.51
N PHE A 141 8.75 8.46 -7.50
CA PHE A 141 8.33 7.06 -7.40
C PHE A 141 8.76 6.27 -8.64
N LYS A 142 9.09 5.00 -8.42
CA LYS A 142 9.43 4.02 -9.47
C LYS A 142 8.28 3.06 -9.72
N ARG A 143 7.48 2.78 -8.68
CA ARG A 143 6.37 1.81 -8.71
C ARG A 143 5.15 2.39 -8.01
N VAL A 144 3.97 2.03 -8.52
CA VAL A 144 2.67 2.40 -7.93
C VAL A 144 1.87 1.14 -7.63
N VAL A 145 1.44 0.99 -6.38
CA VAL A 145 0.47 -0.04 -6.02
C VAL A 145 -0.92 0.45 -6.37
N ALA A 146 -1.52 -0.10 -7.41
CA ALA A 146 -2.88 0.19 -7.79
C ALA A 146 -3.85 -0.18 -6.66
N ALA A 147 -4.90 0.60 -6.46
CA ALA A 147 -5.91 0.29 -5.45
C ALA A 147 -6.62 -1.03 -5.77
N ARG A 148 -6.93 -1.80 -4.73
CA ARG A 148 -7.53 -3.16 -4.84
C ARG A 148 -8.93 -3.14 -5.43
N GLU A 149 -9.56 -1.99 -5.40
CA GLU A 149 -10.93 -1.74 -5.83
C GLU A 149 -11.05 -1.49 -7.34
N MET A 150 -9.93 -1.49 -8.07
CA MET A 150 -9.92 -1.30 -9.53
C MET A 150 -10.39 -2.55 -10.28
N SER A 151 -11.22 -2.33 -11.30
CA SER A 151 -11.67 -3.38 -12.22
C SER A 151 -10.67 -3.60 -13.36
N LEU A 152 -10.84 -4.72 -14.08
CA LEU A 152 -9.99 -5.03 -15.24
C LEU A 152 -9.97 -3.91 -16.30
N PRO A 153 -11.11 -3.31 -16.72
CA PRO A 153 -11.07 -2.19 -17.67
C PRO A 153 -10.27 -0.99 -17.16
N GLN A 154 -10.39 -0.68 -15.86
CA GLN A 154 -9.64 0.40 -15.23
C GLN A 154 -8.15 0.08 -15.17
N LEU A 155 -7.78 -1.14 -14.80
CA LEU A 155 -6.38 -1.59 -14.77
C LEU A 155 -5.73 -1.55 -16.15
N LYS A 156 -6.45 -1.95 -17.21
CA LYS A 156 -5.95 -1.85 -18.60
C LYS A 156 -5.55 -0.42 -18.98
N ILE A 157 -6.39 0.55 -18.65
CA ILE A 157 -6.09 1.97 -18.90
C ILE A 157 -4.92 2.42 -18.01
N PHE A 158 -4.97 2.08 -16.73
CA PHE A 158 -3.97 2.48 -15.75
C PHE A 158 -2.57 1.97 -16.09
N CYS A 159 -2.42 0.68 -16.41
CA CYS A 159 -1.12 0.07 -16.76
C CYS A 159 -0.53 0.71 -18.03
N ARG A 160 -1.36 0.94 -19.05
CA ARG A 160 -0.91 1.62 -20.28
C ARG A 160 -0.39 3.04 -20.01
N GLU A 161 -1.07 3.82 -19.18
CA GLU A 161 -0.63 5.17 -18.84
C GLU A 161 0.55 5.17 -17.86
N ALA A 162 0.66 4.15 -16.99
CA ALA A 162 1.82 3.96 -16.12
C ALA A 162 3.09 3.63 -16.92
N GLU A 163 2.99 2.77 -17.93
CA GLU A 163 4.08 2.46 -18.84
C GLU A 163 4.59 3.72 -19.58
N LYS A 164 3.68 4.55 -20.11
CA LYS A 164 4.03 5.84 -20.72
C LYS A 164 4.73 6.81 -19.76
N ALA A 165 4.36 6.75 -18.48
CA ALA A 165 4.99 7.53 -17.43
C ALA A 165 6.28 6.88 -16.89
N GLU A 166 6.70 5.74 -17.43
CA GLU A 166 7.83 4.92 -16.94
C GLU A 166 7.69 4.59 -15.46
N LEU A 167 6.50 4.18 -15.04
CA LEU A 167 6.16 3.72 -13.71
C LEU A 167 5.78 2.23 -13.75
N GLU A 168 6.34 1.45 -12.85
CA GLU A 168 5.92 0.07 -12.64
C GLU A 168 4.55 0.01 -11.95
N THR A 169 3.70 -0.94 -12.36
CA THR A 169 2.40 -1.17 -11.74
C THR A 169 2.41 -2.44 -10.89
N GLU A 170 2.07 -2.32 -9.62
CA GLU A 170 1.92 -3.42 -8.68
C GLU A 170 0.44 -3.63 -8.36
N VAL A 171 -0.03 -4.88 -8.39
CA VAL A 171 -1.43 -5.27 -8.11
C VAL A 171 -1.46 -6.35 -7.04
N PHE A 172 -2.36 -6.20 -6.05
CA PHE A 172 -2.64 -7.28 -5.12
C PHE A 172 -3.40 -8.41 -5.82
N VAL A 173 -2.85 -9.61 -5.75
CA VAL A 173 -3.44 -10.79 -6.41
C VAL A 173 -3.99 -11.82 -5.43
N HIS A 174 -3.61 -11.75 -4.14
CA HIS A 174 -4.14 -12.67 -3.14
C HIS A 174 -4.11 -12.07 -1.73
N GLY A 175 -5.09 -12.48 -0.90
CA GLY A 175 -5.14 -12.25 0.54
C GLY A 175 -6.22 -11.30 1.01
N ALA A 176 -6.12 -10.82 2.25
CA ALA A 176 -7.19 -10.10 2.93
C ALA A 176 -7.57 -8.79 2.23
N LEU A 177 -8.88 -8.63 1.91
CA LEU A 177 -9.45 -7.35 1.51
C LEU A 177 -9.82 -6.50 2.73
N CYS A 178 -9.54 -5.20 2.66
CA CYS A 178 -10.14 -4.22 3.54
C CYS A 178 -11.54 -3.88 3.03
N MET A 179 -12.47 -3.59 3.93
CA MET A 179 -13.79 -3.09 3.57
C MET A 179 -13.72 -1.67 3.01
N SER A 180 -12.95 -0.82 3.65
CA SER A 180 -12.68 0.54 3.18
C SER A 180 -11.54 0.55 2.18
N VAL A 181 -11.56 1.47 1.24
CA VAL A 181 -10.40 1.83 0.42
C VAL A 181 -9.19 2.04 1.32
N SER A 182 -8.05 1.46 0.95
CA SER A 182 -6.83 1.51 1.76
C SER A 182 -6.37 2.96 1.96
N GLY A 183 -6.00 3.31 3.20
CA GLY A 183 -5.62 4.69 3.56
C GLY A 183 -6.80 5.61 3.89
N GLN A 184 -8.05 5.16 3.68
CA GLN A 184 -9.27 5.96 3.88
C GLN A 184 -10.17 5.45 5.02
N CYS A 185 -9.62 4.63 5.94
CA CYS A 185 -10.35 4.06 7.06
C CYS A 185 -9.90 4.68 8.39
N LYS A 186 -10.83 5.31 9.10
CA LYS A 186 -10.65 5.90 10.44
C LYS A 186 -11.47 5.18 11.52
N LEU A 187 -12.24 4.15 11.17
CA LEU A 187 -13.14 3.45 12.10
C LEU A 187 -12.43 2.97 13.36
N SER A 188 -11.26 2.33 13.21
CA SER A 188 -10.47 1.83 14.36
C SER A 188 -9.92 2.96 15.23
N ALA A 189 -9.56 4.10 14.66
CA ALA A 189 -9.12 5.30 15.37
C ALA A 189 -10.27 5.91 16.19
N TYR A 190 -11.44 6.08 15.59
CA TYR A 190 -12.61 6.65 16.27
C TYR A 190 -13.15 5.75 17.37
N LEU A 191 -13.18 4.43 17.20
CA LEU A 191 -13.66 3.48 18.21
C LEU A 191 -12.67 3.25 19.36
N GLY A 192 -11.36 3.37 19.14
CA GLY A 192 -10.36 2.99 20.15
C GLY A 192 -9.00 3.65 20.04
N SER A 193 -8.88 4.81 19.39
CA SER A 193 -7.62 5.57 19.18
C SER A 193 -6.51 4.79 18.46
N ARG A 194 -6.83 3.64 17.84
CA ARG A 194 -5.88 2.78 17.12
C ARG A 194 -5.97 3.04 15.62
N SER A 195 -5.14 3.95 15.12
CA SER A 195 -5.19 4.33 13.71
C SER A 195 -4.68 3.24 12.77
N GLY A 196 -5.46 2.95 11.71
CA GLY A 196 -5.03 2.13 10.60
C GLY A 196 -3.93 2.79 9.77
N ASN A 197 -3.97 4.12 9.64
CA ASN A 197 -2.97 4.92 8.95
C ASN A 197 -1.66 5.07 9.75
N ARG A 198 -1.68 4.68 11.03
CA ARG A 198 -0.52 4.61 11.93
C ARG A 198 -0.10 3.17 12.27
N GLY A 199 -0.66 2.19 11.54
CA GLY A 199 -0.27 0.78 11.66
C GLY A 199 -0.92 -0.01 12.79
N LEU A 200 -1.88 0.55 13.52
CA LEU A 200 -2.47 -0.05 14.72
C LEU A 200 -3.93 -0.50 14.55
N CYS A 201 -4.40 -0.69 13.33
CA CYS A 201 -5.77 -1.13 13.05
C CYS A 201 -6.15 -2.36 13.89
N ALA A 202 -7.26 -2.25 14.66
CA ALA A 202 -7.81 -3.36 15.44
C ALA A 202 -8.72 -4.30 14.63
N GLY A 203 -8.96 -4.01 13.35
CA GLY A 203 -9.84 -4.79 12.49
C GLY A 203 -11.33 -4.74 12.87
N PRO A 204 -11.90 -3.58 13.26
CA PRO A 204 -13.29 -3.49 13.71
C PRO A 204 -14.29 -3.94 12.64
N CYS A 205 -13.96 -3.83 11.35
CA CYS A 205 -14.78 -4.34 10.24
C CYS A 205 -14.96 -5.87 10.25
N ARG A 206 -14.26 -6.60 11.10
CA ARG A 206 -14.41 -8.06 11.28
C ARG A 206 -15.29 -8.42 12.48
N LEU A 207 -15.71 -7.43 13.27
CA LEU A 207 -16.66 -7.58 14.36
C LEU A 207 -18.10 -7.54 13.80
N PRO A 208 -19.09 -7.96 14.61
CA PRO A 208 -20.50 -7.84 14.21
C PRO A 208 -20.90 -6.38 13.96
N PHE A 209 -21.35 -6.13 12.74
CA PHE A 209 -22.04 -4.95 12.26
C PHE A 209 -23.16 -5.38 11.35
N SER A 210 -24.37 -4.89 11.57
CA SER A 210 -25.58 -5.36 10.89
C SER A 210 -26.22 -4.26 10.07
N VAL A 211 -26.50 -4.55 8.79
CA VAL A 211 -27.47 -3.82 7.98
C VAL A 211 -28.80 -4.56 8.00
N GLU A 212 -29.89 -3.89 7.66
CA GLU A 212 -31.20 -4.52 7.55
C GLU A 212 -31.20 -5.62 6.49
N GLY A 213 -31.65 -6.85 6.86
CA GLY A 213 -31.62 -8.04 6.01
C GLY A 213 -30.23 -8.63 5.75
N GLY A 214 -29.21 -8.17 6.46
CA GLY A 214 -27.83 -8.64 6.34
C GLY A 214 -27.52 -9.90 7.15
N THR A 215 -26.23 -10.25 7.19
CA THR A 215 -25.70 -11.46 7.87
C THR A 215 -25.20 -11.20 9.29
N GLY A 216 -25.18 -9.94 9.74
CA GLY A 216 -24.62 -9.53 11.03
C GLY A 216 -23.11 -9.24 11.01
N HIS A 217 -22.43 -9.52 9.89
CA HIS A 217 -21.02 -9.19 9.68
C HIS A 217 -20.82 -8.41 8.37
N ASP A 218 -21.65 -7.41 8.14
CA ASP A 218 -21.84 -6.74 6.87
C ASP A 218 -20.72 -5.73 6.51
N LEU A 219 -19.66 -5.66 7.33
CA LEU A 219 -18.40 -5.00 7.04
C LEU A 219 -17.27 -6.00 6.73
N SER A 220 -17.54 -7.31 6.65
CA SER A 220 -16.50 -8.33 6.43
C SER A 220 -16.52 -8.86 5.01
N LEU A 221 -15.47 -8.56 4.22
CA LEU A 221 -15.29 -9.13 2.89
C LEU A 221 -14.54 -10.47 2.95
N LYS A 222 -14.78 -11.33 1.96
CA LYS A 222 -13.95 -12.50 1.63
C LYS A 222 -12.52 -12.06 1.31
N ASP A 223 -11.59 -13.01 1.27
CA ASP A 223 -10.23 -12.75 0.82
C ASP A 223 -10.18 -12.64 -0.71
N LEU A 224 -9.31 -11.78 -1.22
CA LEU A 224 -9.06 -11.61 -2.66
C LEU A 224 -8.35 -12.83 -3.21
N SER A 225 -8.73 -13.28 -4.42
CA SER A 225 -7.88 -14.11 -5.25
C SER A 225 -8.03 -13.76 -6.73
N LEU A 226 -6.94 -13.29 -7.34
CA LEU A 226 -6.80 -13.05 -8.78
C LEU A 226 -5.80 -14.02 -9.41
N LEU A 227 -5.50 -15.15 -8.75
CA LEU A 227 -4.50 -16.11 -9.21
C LEU A 227 -4.86 -16.68 -10.59
N ASN A 228 -6.14 -16.89 -10.87
CA ASN A 228 -6.62 -17.36 -12.17
C ASN A 228 -6.58 -16.28 -13.28
N HIS A 229 -6.31 -15.02 -12.90
CA HIS A 229 -6.22 -13.88 -13.81
C HIS A 229 -4.78 -13.41 -14.04
N LEU A 230 -3.75 -14.12 -13.52
CA LEU A 230 -2.36 -13.65 -13.61
C LEU A 230 -1.88 -13.50 -15.05
N SER A 231 -2.26 -14.41 -15.95
CA SER A 231 -1.92 -14.31 -17.38
C SER A 231 -2.47 -13.02 -17.99
N GLU A 232 -3.75 -12.69 -17.73
CA GLU A 232 -4.37 -11.47 -18.24
C GLU A 232 -3.73 -10.21 -17.61
N LEU A 233 -3.38 -10.28 -16.31
CA LEU A 233 -2.67 -9.18 -15.63
C LEU A 233 -1.26 -8.98 -16.21
N CYS A 234 -0.52 -10.04 -16.57
CA CYS A 234 0.73 -9.95 -17.32
C CYS A 234 0.53 -9.26 -18.67
N ASP A 235 -0.52 -9.67 -19.41
CA ASP A 235 -0.80 -9.17 -20.75
C ASP A 235 -1.12 -7.68 -20.78
N ILE A 236 -1.77 -7.15 -19.75
CA ILE A 236 -2.06 -5.72 -19.62
C ILE A 236 -0.90 -4.88 -19.07
N GLY A 237 0.25 -5.50 -18.72
CA GLY A 237 1.47 -4.81 -18.30
C GLY A 237 1.64 -4.63 -16.79
N VAL A 238 0.97 -5.43 -15.96
CA VAL A 238 1.26 -5.47 -14.52
C VAL A 238 2.67 -6.03 -14.30
N THR A 239 3.50 -5.30 -13.55
CA THR A 239 4.91 -5.63 -13.35
C THR A 239 5.18 -6.35 -12.03
N SER A 240 4.28 -6.29 -11.06
CA SER A 240 4.44 -6.95 -9.75
C SER A 240 3.10 -7.47 -9.21
N PHE A 241 3.09 -8.73 -8.78
CA PHE A 241 1.94 -9.47 -8.23
C PHE A 241 2.11 -9.64 -6.72
N LYS A 242 1.38 -8.87 -5.95
CA LYS A 242 1.53 -8.79 -4.51
C LYS A 242 0.55 -9.67 -3.75
N THR A 243 1.06 -10.43 -2.79
CA THR A 243 0.26 -11.16 -1.80
C THR A 243 0.19 -10.40 -0.48
N GLU A 244 -1.01 -10.20 0.09
CA GLU A 244 -1.19 -9.65 1.45
C GLU A 244 -0.99 -10.75 2.49
N GLY A 245 -0.24 -10.48 3.58
CA GLY A 245 -0.14 -11.51 4.61
C GLY A 245 0.94 -11.41 5.67
N ARG A 246 1.58 -10.26 5.98
CA ARG A 246 2.66 -10.13 7.00
C ARG A 246 2.29 -10.54 8.43
N MET A 247 1.00 -10.66 8.75
CA MET A 247 0.50 -11.15 10.03
C MET A 247 -0.03 -12.60 9.93
N LYS A 248 0.33 -13.31 8.87
CA LYS A 248 -0.05 -14.71 8.66
C LYS A 248 1.07 -15.65 9.13
N ARG A 249 0.81 -16.96 9.04
CA ARG A 249 1.81 -18.00 9.31
C ARG A 249 2.70 -18.27 8.09
N PRO A 250 3.92 -18.83 8.27
CA PRO A 250 4.80 -19.22 7.16
C PRO A 250 4.13 -20.15 6.14
N GLU A 251 3.27 -21.06 6.59
CA GLU A 251 2.54 -22.01 5.74
C GLU A 251 1.60 -21.30 4.77
N TYR A 252 0.92 -20.23 5.21
CA TYR A 252 0.11 -19.41 4.31
C TYR A 252 0.98 -18.73 3.26
N VAL A 253 2.13 -18.20 3.67
CA VAL A 253 3.05 -17.52 2.73
C VAL A 253 3.58 -18.53 1.72
N ALA A 254 3.96 -19.74 2.15
CA ALA A 254 4.39 -20.81 1.26
C ALA A 254 3.33 -21.17 0.22
N ALA A 255 2.09 -21.44 0.67
CA ALA A 255 0.98 -21.78 -0.22
C ALA A 255 0.66 -20.67 -1.22
N ALA A 256 0.53 -19.42 -0.75
CA ALA A 256 0.18 -18.27 -1.59
C ALA A 256 1.29 -17.96 -2.61
N THR A 257 2.56 -18.06 -2.21
CA THR A 257 3.71 -17.83 -3.10
C THR A 257 3.81 -18.94 -4.14
N ALA A 258 3.69 -20.21 -3.74
CA ALA A 258 3.73 -21.35 -4.65
C ALA A 258 2.58 -21.30 -5.67
N ALA A 259 1.37 -20.90 -5.22
CA ALA A 259 0.21 -20.72 -6.09
C ALA A 259 0.43 -19.58 -7.11
N ALA A 260 0.93 -18.44 -6.66
CA ALA A 260 1.23 -17.30 -7.54
C ALA A 260 2.35 -17.65 -8.54
N TYR A 261 3.41 -18.33 -8.08
CA TYR A 261 4.48 -18.82 -8.95
C TYR A 261 3.96 -19.78 -10.02
N ALA A 262 3.12 -20.77 -9.62
CA ALA A 262 2.55 -21.73 -10.56
C ALA A 262 1.61 -21.06 -11.57
N ALA A 263 0.74 -20.15 -11.11
CA ALA A 263 -0.17 -19.40 -11.98
C ALA A 263 0.58 -18.57 -13.02
N ARG A 264 1.67 -17.89 -12.62
CA ARG A 264 2.50 -17.10 -13.53
C ARG A 264 3.30 -17.94 -14.53
N ASP A 265 3.97 -18.98 -14.05
CA ASP A 265 4.94 -19.73 -14.86
C ASP A 265 4.35 -20.93 -15.60
N LYS A 266 3.27 -21.53 -15.07
CA LYS A 266 2.57 -22.69 -15.66
C LYS A 266 1.20 -22.35 -16.23
N GLY A 267 0.71 -21.11 -16.01
CA GLY A 267 -0.61 -20.64 -16.48
C GLY A 267 -1.80 -21.10 -15.65
N CYS A 268 -1.61 -21.93 -14.62
CA CYS A 268 -2.67 -22.37 -13.71
C CYS A 268 -2.11 -22.75 -12.34
N VAL A 269 -2.96 -22.68 -11.33
CA VAL A 269 -2.66 -23.18 -9.98
C VAL A 269 -2.97 -24.68 -9.93
N PRO A 270 -2.02 -25.55 -9.54
CA PRO A 270 -2.31 -26.97 -9.29
C PRO A 270 -3.40 -27.14 -8.22
N LYS A 271 -4.29 -28.11 -8.40
CA LYS A 271 -5.48 -28.28 -7.54
C LYS A 271 -5.13 -28.54 -6.08
N ASP A 272 -4.09 -29.32 -5.83
CA ASP A 272 -3.58 -29.61 -4.49
C ASP A 272 -3.10 -28.35 -3.77
N ILE A 273 -2.41 -27.44 -4.48
CA ILE A 273 -1.96 -26.15 -3.92
C ILE A 273 -3.18 -25.21 -3.71
N GLU A 274 -4.15 -25.20 -4.61
CA GLU A 274 -5.38 -24.41 -4.46
C GLU A 274 -6.16 -24.84 -3.20
N ASP A 275 -6.33 -26.15 -3.00
CA ASP A 275 -7.03 -26.72 -1.84
C ASP A 275 -6.26 -26.43 -0.54
N LEU A 276 -4.94 -26.58 -0.54
CA LEU A 276 -4.08 -26.20 0.61
C LEU A 276 -4.20 -24.71 0.94
N LEU A 277 -4.18 -23.84 -0.08
CA LEU A 277 -4.30 -22.37 0.10
C LEU A 277 -5.66 -21.98 0.69
N LYS A 278 -6.73 -22.61 0.22
CA LYS A 278 -8.09 -22.40 0.77
C LYS A 278 -8.18 -22.85 2.21
N ASN A 279 -7.65 -24.02 2.53
CA ASN A 279 -7.70 -24.61 3.87
C ASN A 279 -6.85 -23.83 4.87
N VAL A 280 -5.63 -23.39 4.51
CA VAL A 280 -4.74 -22.69 5.44
C VAL A 280 -5.31 -21.36 5.91
N PHE A 281 -5.98 -20.63 5.02
CA PHE A 281 -6.66 -19.40 5.39
C PHE A 281 -7.62 -18.89 4.31
N SER A 282 -8.92 -18.90 4.62
CA SER A 282 -9.94 -18.19 3.84
C SER A 282 -11.05 -17.65 4.74
N ARG A 283 -11.87 -16.73 4.24
CA ARG A 283 -13.10 -16.25 4.87
C ARG A 283 -14.27 -16.63 3.97
N SER A 284 -14.83 -17.81 4.19
CA SER A 284 -15.88 -18.37 3.32
C SER A 284 -15.46 -18.44 1.85
N GLY A 285 -14.17 -18.69 1.58
CA GLY A 285 -13.59 -18.70 0.25
C GLY A 285 -13.01 -17.36 -0.20
N PHE A 286 -12.91 -17.18 -1.51
CA PHE A 286 -12.25 -16.05 -2.16
C PHE A 286 -13.24 -15.23 -3.01
N THR A 287 -12.84 -14.02 -3.39
CA THR A 287 -13.56 -13.13 -4.30
C THR A 287 -12.61 -12.43 -5.26
N ASP A 288 -13.07 -12.20 -6.48
CA ASP A 288 -12.48 -11.32 -7.49
C ASP A 288 -13.44 -10.17 -7.88
N GLY A 289 -14.45 -9.92 -7.05
CA GLY A 289 -15.60 -9.09 -7.36
C GLY A 289 -15.25 -7.65 -7.76
N TYR A 290 -14.17 -7.07 -7.26
CA TYR A 290 -13.69 -5.75 -7.73
C TYR A 290 -13.14 -5.83 -9.15
N TYR A 291 -12.36 -6.84 -9.44
CA TYR A 291 -11.74 -7.05 -10.75
C TYR A 291 -12.77 -7.29 -11.85
N THR A 292 -13.78 -8.12 -11.55
CA THR A 292 -14.87 -8.51 -12.46
C THR A 292 -16.07 -7.56 -12.43
N GLU A 293 -16.04 -6.50 -11.58
CA GLU A 293 -17.16 -5.57 -11.33
C GLU A 293 -18.42 -6.23 -10.74
N ASN A 294 -18.29 -7.43 -10.23
CA ASN A 294 -19.40 -8.12 -9.54
C ASN A 294 -19.47 -7.72 -8.06
N LEU A 295 -19.93 -6.49 -7.82
CA LEU A 295 -20.01 -5.89 -6.48
C LEU A 295 -21.32 -6.26 -5.79
N GLY A 296 -21.42 -7.45 -5.26
CA GLY A 296 -22.63 -7.99 -4.66
C GLY A 296 -22.41 -8.70 -3.32
N ARG A 297 -23.46 -9.43 -2.91
CA ARG A 297 -23.50 -10.22 -1.67
C ARG A 297 -22.37 -11.27 -1.62
N ASP A 298 -21.97 -11.78 -2.77
CA ASP A 298 -20.91 -12.80 -2.88
C ASP A 298 -19.52 -12.32 -2.46
N MET A 299 -19.31 -11.01 -2.34
CA MET A 299 -18.06 -10.46 -1.82
C MET A 299 -17.91 -10.56 -0.29
N PHE A 300 -19.03 -10.79 0.44
CA PHE A 300 -19.01 -10.81 1.90
C PHE A 300 -18.73 -12.21 2.44
N GLY A 301 -17.99 -12.29 3.56
CA GLY A 301 -17.65 -13.57 4.17
C GLY A 301 -16.98 -13.41 5.54
N ILE A 302 -17.05 -14.46 6.33
CA ILE A 302 -16.47 -14.55 7.66
C ILE A 302 -15.59 -15.81 7.76
N ARG A 303 -14.69 -15.86 8.73
CA ARG A 303 -13.97 -17.08 9.06
C ARG A 303 -14.73 -17.86 10.11
N THR A 304 -15.06 -19.11 9.82
CA THR A 304 -15.79 -20.00 10.72
C THR A 304 -14.87 -20.86 11.55
N LYS A 305 -15.41 -21.63 12.49
CA LYS A 305 -14.64 -22.60 13.28
C LYS A 305 -14.11 -23.75 12.41
N GLU A 306 -14.90 -24.15 11.41
CA GLU A 306 -14.55 -25.18 10.43
C GLU A 306 -13.33 -24.76 9.60
N ASP A 307 -13.25 -23.49 9.21
CA ASP A 307 -12.06 -22.93 8.50
C ASP A 307 -10.79 -23.01 9.37
N VAL A 308 -10.92 -22.88 10.70
CA VAL A 308 -9.79 -22.99 11.61
C VAL A 308 -9.31 -24.42 11.73
N THR A 309 -10.23 -25.38 11.85
CA THR A 309 -9.91 -26.82 11.95
C THR A 309 -9.28 -27.34 10.64
N ALA A 310 -9.77 -26.92 9.47
CA ALA A 310 -9.21 -27.29 8.20
C ALA A 310 -7.74 -26.82 8.05
N ALA A 311 -7.38 -25.69 8.63
CA ALA A 311 -6.01 -25.19 8.60
C ALA A 311 -5.01 -26.13 9.30
N ASP A 312 -5.40 -26.73 10.43
CA ASP A 312 -4.50 -27.60 11.21
C ASP A 312 -4.10 -28.87 10.44
N THR A 313 -5.00 -29.40 9.60
CA THR A 313 -4.73 -30.59 8.78
C THR A 313 -3.79 -30.30 7.61
N ALA A 314 -3.72 -29.06 7.14
CA ALA A 314 -2.91 -28.67 5.99
C ALA A 314 -1.43 -28.36 6.36
N PHE A 315 -1.11 -28.10 7.62
CA PHE A 315 0.21 -27.60 8.01
C PHE A 315 1.38 -28.52 7.64
N SER A 316 1.24 -29.84 7.83
CA SER A 316 2.33 -30.79 7.51
C SER A 316 2.68 -30.80 6.02
N ALA A 317 1.67 -30.81 5.16
CA ALA A 317 1.85 -30.75 3.70
C ALA A 317 2.48 -29.41 3.29
N LEU A 318 2.01 -28.30 3.86
CA LEU A 318 2.53 -26.96 3.57
C LEU A 318 3.97 -26.77 4.01
N HIS A 319 4.36 -27.32 5.18
CA HIS A 319 5.73 -27.27 5.66
C HIS A 319 6.70 -27.97 4.68
N SER A 320 6.26 -29.01 4.00
CA SER A 320 7.08 -29.70 3.00
C SER A 320 7.42 -28.85 1.78
N LEU A 321 6.60 -27.84 1.43
CA LEU A 321 6.82 -26.96 0.27
C LEU A 321 8.10 -26.11 0.39
N TYR A 322 8.51 -25.75 1.61
CA TYR A 322 9.66 -24.87 1.84
C TYR A 322 10.76 -25.47 2.72
N ARG A 323 10.71 -26.80 2.95
CA ARG A 323 11.71 -27.50 3.78
C ARG A 323 13.12 -27.50 3.17
N GLY A 324 13.22 -27.59 1.82
CA GLY A 324 14.47 -27.64 1.08
C GLY A 324 14.87 -26.28 0.51
N GLU A 325 16.16 -26.13 0.18
CA GLU A 325 16.64 -24.97 -0.58
C GLU A 325 16.13 -25.03 -2.02
N ARG A 326 15.75 -23.87 -2.58
CA ARG A 326 15.32 -23.73 -3.95
C ARG A 326 16.49 -23.33 -4.84
N GLN A 327 16.84 -24.17 -5.81
CA GLN A 327 17.83 -23.82 -6.83
C GLN A 327 17.18 -22.89 -7.88
N SER A 328 17.43 -21.58 -7.80
CA SER A 328 16.86 -20.56 -8.69
C SER A 328 17.92 -19.72 -9.39
N VAL A 329 19.14 -19.68 -8.86
CA VAL A 329 20.24 -18.88 -9.41
C VAL A 329 21.02 -19.74 -10.41
N LYS A 330 20.87 -19.44 -11.70
CA LYS A 330 21.55 -20.13 -12.78
C LYS A 330 23.03 -19.78 -12.77
N ILE A 331 23.90 -20.81 -12.88
CA ILE A 331 25.36 -20.61 -12.91
C ILE A 331 25.98 -21.41 -14.04
N SER A 332 27.11 -20.91 -14.59
CA SER A 332 28.08 -21.71 -15.31
C SER A 332 29.21 -22.10 -14.38
N VAL A 333 29.69 -23.34 -14.54
CA VAL A 333 30.71 -23.96 -13.72
C VAL A 333 31.88 -24.36 -14.64
N ALA A 334 33.11 -23.94 -14.33
CA ALA A 334 34.30 -24.34 -15.05
C ALA A 334 35.34 -24.89 -14.06
N LEU A 335 35.73 -26.16 -14.24
CA LEU A 335 36.80 -26.77 -13.46
C LEU A 335 38.01 -27.06 -14.35
N THR A 336 39.20 -26.64 -13.88
CA THR A 336 40.49 -26.92 -14.55
C THR A 336 41.41 -27.71 -13.62
N ALA A 337 41.86 -28.85 -14.09
CA ALA A 337 42.81 -29.75 -13.42
C ALA A 337 43.96 -30.04 -14.35
N LYS A 338 45.17 -29.57 -14.01
CA LYS A 338 46.40 -29.82 -14.76
C LYS A 338 47.52 -30.23 -13.78
N ALA A 339 48.50 -30.97 -14.29
CA ALA A 339 49.67 -31.29 -13.49
C ALA A 339 50.37 -30.02 -13.02
N ASP A 340 50.99 -30.08 -11.85
CA ASP A 340 51.81 -29.03 -11.23
C ASP A 340 51.10 -27.65 -11.04
N THR A 341 49.78 -27.59 -11.19
CA THR A 341 49.00 -26.37 -10.95
C THR A 341 47.82 -26.64 -9.98
N PRO A 342 47.47 -25.67 -9.12
CA PRO A 342 46.32 -25.84 -8.25
C PRO A 342 45.06 -26.13 -9.01
N LEU A 343 44.23 -27.04 -8.47
CA LEU A 343 42.87 -27.28 -8.96
C LEU A 343 42.05 -26.02 -8.91
N ARG A 344 41.39 -25.63 -9.98
CA ARG A 344 40.61 -24.38 -10.05
C ARG A 344 39.16 -24.67 -10.39
N LEU A 345 38.25 -24.07 -9.59
CA LEU A 345 36.81 -24.06 -9.86
C LEU A 345 36.32 -22.63 -9.96
N THR A 346 35.79 -22.30 -11.14
CA THR A 346 35.18 -20.96 -11.39
C THR A 346 33.67 -21.10 -11.50
N LEU A 347 32.94 -20.25 -10.78
CA LEU A 347 31.50 -20.08 -10.88
C LEU A 347 31.18 -18.70 -11.46
N ASN A 348 30.19 -18.64 -12.36
CA ASN A 348 29.71 -17.39 -12.93
C ASN A 348 28.17 -17.43 -13.01
N ASP A 349 27.49 -16.39 -12.45
CA ASP A 349 26.03 -16.24 -12.45
C ASP A 349 25.51 -15.20 -13.47
N GLY A 350 26.41 -14.70 -14.32
CA GLY A 350 26.11 -13.64 -15.30
C GLY A 350 26.46 -12.25 -14.83
N GLU A 351 26.54 -12.01 -13.51
CA GLU A 351 26.92 -10.73 -12.89
C GLU A 351 28.24 -10.84 -12.15
N HIS A 352 28.50 -11.97 -11.50
CA HIS A 352 29.69 -12.22 -10.67
C HIS A 352 30.46 -13.42 -11.20
N THR A 353 31.78 -13.30 -11.17
CA THR A 353 32.70 -14.43 -11.45
C THR A 353 33.61 -14.62 -10.25
N VAL A 354 33.59 -15.82 -9.67
CA VAL A 354 34.45 -16.18 -8.54
C VAL A 354 35.25 -17.43 -8.85
N THR A 355 36.46 -17.52 -8.33
CA THR A 355 37.35 -18.68 -8.48
C THR A 355 37.84 -19.16 -7.12
N ALA A 356 37.71 -20.45 -6.87
CA ALA A 356 38.34 -21.14 -5.75
C ALA A 356 39.50 -21.99 -6.27
N GLU A 357 40.57 -22.05 -5.48
CA GLU A 357 41.75 -22.86 -5.75
C GLU A 357 41.85 -23.96 -4.68
N GLY A 358 42.17 -25.18 -5.11
CA GLY A 358 42.38 -26.34 -4.25
C GLY A 358 43.83 -26.85 -4.36
N GLU A 359 44.04 -28.05 -3.84
CA GLU A 359 45.34 -28.72 -3.88
C GLU A 359 45.79 -29.02 -5.32
N ILE A 360 47.10 -29.20 -5.51
CA ILE A 360 47.68 -29.60 -6.77
C ILE A 360 47.38 -31.10 -7.00
N PRO A 361 46.76 -31.48 -8.15
CA PRO A 361 46.41 -32.86 -8.47
C PRO A 361 47.66 -33.75 -8.49
N GLN A 362 47.54 -34.92 -7.94
CA GLN A 362 48.65 -35.90 -7.94
C GLN A 362 48.59 -36.80 -9.16
N ALA A 363 49.73 -37.38 -9.58
CA ALA A 363 49.73 -38.42 -10.58
C ALA A 363 49.01 -39.67 -10.04
N ALA A 364 48.15 -40.28 -10.86
CA ALA A 364 47.38 -41.46 -10.46
C ALA A 364 48.27 -42.71 -10.39
N GLN A 365 48.29 -43.36 -9.23
CA GLN A 365 49.03 -44.61 -9.04
C GLN A 365 48.30 -45.83 -9.62
N ASN A 366 46.96 -45.81 -9.64
CA ASN A 366 46.14 -46.92 -10.12
C ASN A 366 45.13 -46.47 -11.20
N LYS A 367 44.07 -45.77 -10.80
CA LYS A 367 43.00 -45.35 -11.71
C LYS A 367 42.88 -43.83 -11.75
N PRO A 368 43.20 -43.19 -12.88
CA PRO A 368 43.03 -41.74 -13.04
C PRO A 368 41.56 -41.31 -12.94
N ILE A 369 41.34 -40.06 -12.50
CA ILE A 369 40.02 -39.47 -12.52
C ILE A 369 39.63 -39.09 -13.94
N THR A 370 38.34 -39.25 -14.29
CA THR A 370 37.84 -38.85 -15.62
C THR A 370 37.04 -37.55 -15.53
N ALA A 371 36.95 -36.81 -16.63
CA ALA A 371 36.18 -35.59 -16.72
C ALA A 371 34.70 -35.80 -16.35
N GLU A 372 34.10 -36.96 -16.70
CA GLU A 372 32.72 -37.30 -16.36
C GLU A 372 32.52 -37.45 -14.85
N ARG A 373 33.50 -38.05 -14.13
CA ARG A 373 33.47 -38.18 -12.68
C ARG A 373 33.59 -36.81 -11.99
N ILE A 374 34.44 -35.94 -12.49
CA ILE A 374 34.60 -34.56 -12.01
C ILE A 374 33.27 -33.86 -12.25
N LYS A 375 32.71 -33.91 -13.46
CA LYS A 375 31.44 -33.28 -13.81
C LYS A 375 30.30 -33.70 -12.86
N ALA A 376 30.17 -35.01 -12.61
CA ALA A 376 29.17 -35.56 -11.69
C ALA A 376 29.40 -35.13 -10.21
N ALA A 377 30.63 -34.80 -9.81
CA ALA A 377 30.95 -34.33 -8.47
C ALA A 377 30.69 -32.83 -8.30
N VAL A 378 30.98 -32.01 -9.31
CA VAL A 378 30.74 -30.56 -9.26
C VAL A 378 29.29 -30.18 -9.51
N ASP A 379 28.45 -31.05 -10.05
CA ASP A 379 27.02 -30.82 -10.29
C ASP A 379 26.16 -30.83 -8.99
N LYS A 380 26.73 -31.18 -7.84
CA LYS A 380 26.02 -31.43 -6.59
C LYS A 380 25.78 -30.13 -5.78
N PHE A 381 25.00 -29.19 -6.31
CA PHE A 381 24.66 -27.94 -5.62
C PHE A 381 23.31 -27.97 -4.83
N GLY A 382 22.71 -29.14 -4.62
CA GLY A 382 21.34 -29.30 -4.10
C GLY A 382 21.01 -28.64 -2.74
N SER A 383 22.04 -28.27 -1.94
CA SER A 383 21.85 -27.54 -0.66
C SER A 383 22.12 -26.02 -0.78
N THR A 384 22.27 -25.52 -2.01
CA THR A 384 22.55 -24.11 -2.31
C THR A 384 21.49 -23.57 -3.27
N PRO A 385 21.35 -22.24 -3.44
CA PRO A 385 20.42 -21.67 -4.40
C PRO A 385 20.89 -21.83 -5.87
N TYR A 386 22.06 -22.37 -6.11
CA TYR A 386 22.70 -22.42 -7.42
C TYR A 386 22.25 -23.61 -8.27
N LEU A 387 21.88 -23.32 -9.51
CA LEU A 387 21.49 -24.28 -10.53
C LEU A 387 22.52 -24.28 -11.67
N PRO A 388 23.41 -25.30 -11.77
CA PRO A 388 24.33 -25.42 -12.89
C PRO A 388 23.58 -25.58 -14.21
N GLU A 389 23.71 -24.64 -15.15
CA GLU A 389 23.20 -24.76 -16.53
C GLU A 389 24.26 -25.26 -17.48
N LYS A 390 25.51 -24.92 -17.22
CA LYS A 390 26.67 -25.32 -18.02
C LYS A 390 27.81 -25.75 -17.13
N ILE A 391 28.41 -26.93 -17.40
CA ILE A 391 29.56 -27.41 -16.66
C ILE A 391 30.65 -27.79 -17.68
N ASP A 392 31.73 -27.03 -17.66
CA ASP A 392 32.93 -27.26 -18.47
C ASP A 392 34.04 -27.85 -17.59
N VAL A 393 34.65 -28.94 -18.01
CA VAL A 393 35.74 -29.59 -17.28
C VAL A 393 36.93 -29.78 -18.22
N ILE A 394 38.06 -29.18 -17.84
CA ILE A 394 39.34 -29.36 -18.47
C ILE A 394 40.20 -30.20 -17.50
N CYS A 395 40.46 -31.46 -17.83
CA CYS A 395 41.22 -32.35 -16.99
C CYS A 395 42.35 -32.99 -17.84
N GLU A 396 43.58 -32.85 -17.38
CA GLU A 396 44.74 -33.55 -17.98
C GLU A 396 44.68 -35.01 -17.60
N ASP A 397 45.11 -35.87 -18.54
CA ASP A 397 45.09 -37.34 -18.35
C ASP A 397 46.10 -37.77 -17.26
N GLY A 398 45.80 -38.88 -16.60
CA GLY A 398 46.69 -39.48 -15.61
C GLY A 398 46.65 -38.83 -14.22
N LEU A 399 45.72 -37.90 -13.95
CA LEU A 399 45.60 -37.22 -12.65
C LEU A 399 44.74 -38.03 -11.67
N PHE A 400 45.06 -37.88 -10.37
CA PHE A 400 44.24 -38.30 -9.23
C PHE A 400 43.80 -37.09 -8.40
N ILE A 401 42.50 -36.97 -8.18
CA ILE A 401 41.87 -35.92 -7.37
C ILE A 401 40.90 -36.61 -6.39
N PRO A 402 41.08 -36.50 -5.08
CA PRO A 402 40.15 -37.02 -4.11
C PRO A 402 38.76 -36.39 -4.26
N ALA A 403 37.69 -37.18 -4.15
CA ALA A 403 36.32 -36.64 -4.19
C ALA A 403 36.03 -35.61 -3.06
N ALA A 404 36.71 -35.77 -1.93
CA ALA A 404 36.66 -34.80 -0.83
C ALA A 404 37.18 -33.43 -1.25
N GLU A 405 38.23 -33.37 -2.04
CA GLU A 405 38.84 -32.14 -2.55
C GLU A 405 37.89 -31.40 -3.49
N ILE A 406 37.28 -32.09 -4.45
CA ILE A 406 36.29 -31.50 -5.36
C ILE A 406 35.07 -30.93 -4.56
N ASN A 407 34.63 -31.66 -3.52
CA ASN A 407 33.53 -31.23 -2.68
C ASN A 407 33.91 -30.00 -1.81
N SER A 408 35.14 -29.95 -1.32
CA SER A 408 35.65 -28.79 -0.56
C SER A 408 35.75 -27.57 -1.46
N LEU A 409 36.34 -27.74 -2.65
CA LEU A 409 36.50 -26.69 -3.64
C LEU A 409 35.15 -26.12 -4.10
N ARG A 410 34.15 -27.00 -4.33
CA ARG A 410 32.79 -26.57 -4.68
C ARG A 410 32.16 -25.73 -3.57
N ARG A 411 32.28 -26.12 -2.29
CA ARG A 411 31.78 -25.36 -1.15
C ARG A 411 32.47 -24.00 -1.05
N ALA A 412 33.80 -23.97 -1.15
CA ALA A 412 34.56 -22.72 -1.11
C ALA A 412 34.20 -21.78 -2.27
N ALA A 413 33.96 -22.31 -3.48
CA ALA A 413 33.49 -21.51 -4.60
C ALA A 413 32.08 -20.95 -4.39
N ALA A 414 31.16 -21.77 -3.84
CA ALA A 414 29.80 -21.33 -3.51
C ALA A 414 29.81 -20.24 -2.43
N GLU A 415 30.60 -20.36 -1.35
CA GLU A 415 30.75 -19.34 -0.31
C GLU A 415 31.32 -18.02 -0.85
N LYS A 416 32.27 -18.11 -1.79
CA LYS A 416 32.78 -16.91 -2.48
C LYS A 416 31.70 -16.24 -3.33
N LEU A 417 30.84 -17.02 -3.99
CA LEU A 417 29.73 -16.49 -4.78
C LEU A 417 28.66 -15.90 -3.88
N ASP A 418 28.34 -16.54 -2.75
CA ASP A 418 27.43 -15.97 -1.73
C ASP A 418 27.95 -14.60 -1.26
N SER A 419 29.24 -14.50 -0.95
CA SER A 419 29.87 -13.26 -0.52
C SER A 419 29.85 -12.17 -1.60
N ALA A 420 30.02 -12.55 -2.87
CA ALA A 420 29.96 -11.59 -3.97
C ALA A 420 28.52 -11.07 -4.20
N ARG A 421 27.53 -11.98 -4.15
CA ARG A 421 26.10 -11.64 -4.35
C ARG A 421 25.51 -10.84 -3.20
N SER A 422 25.94 -11.09 -1.97
CA SER A 422 25.48 -10.38 -0.77
C SER A 422 26.14 -9.02 -0.58
N LYS A 423 27.25 -8.76 -1.26
CA LYS A 423 28.00 -7.50 -1.11
C LYS A 423 27.17 -6.33 -1.60
N THR A 424 26.98 -5.37 -0.73
CA THR A 424 26.32 -4.10 -1.03
C THR A 424 27.37 -2.98 -0.98
N ASP A 425 27.56 -2.31 -2.11
CA ASP A 425 28.47 -1.18 -2.22
C ASP A 425 27.63 0.10 -2.44
N ARG A 426 26.95 0.52 -1.37
CA ARG A 426 26.07 1.69 -1.37
C ARG A 426 26.61 2.72 -0.38
N ASP A 427 26.67 3.97 -0.81
CA ASP A 427 27.03 5.11 0.03
C ASP A 427 25.86 6.09 0.11
N CYS A 428 25.68 6.66 1.28
CA CYS A 428 24.70 7.71 1.52
C CYS A 428 25.11 8.52 2.75
N PRO A 429 25.34 9.83 2.60
CA PRO A 429 25.69 10.69 3.72
C PRO A 429 24.59 10.73 4.78
N PRO A 430 24.91 11.05 6.04
CA PRO A 430 23.92 11.28 7.09
C PRO A 430 22.90 12.35 6.67
N ILE A 431 21.64 12.15 7.02
CA ILE A 431 20.58 13.10 6.72
C ILE A 431 20.61 14.20 7.78
N HIS A 432 21.12 15.36 7.40
CA HIS A 432 21.09 16.56 8.27
C HIS A 432 19.69 17.18 8.20
N GLY A 433 18.97 17.07 9.30
CA GLY A 433 17.70 17.69 9.65
C GLY A 433 16.77 18.20 8.54
N PHE A 434 15.50 17.86 8.63
CA PHE A 434 14.47 18.52 7.83
C PHE A 434 14.24 19.93 8.37
N THR A 435 14.62 20.94 7.61
CA THR A 435 14.25 22.33 7.91
C THR A 435 12.89 22.60 7.25
N ALA A 436 11.84 22.64 8.04
CA ALA A 436 10.54 23.05 7.56
C ALA A 436 10.61 24.45 6.96
N GLN A 437 9.94 24.66 5.82
CA GLN A 437 9.85 25.97 5.18
C GLN A 437 9.02 26.93 6.03
N LYS A 438 9.18 28.24 5.77
CA LYS A 438 8.43 29.29 6.47
C LYS A 438 6.94 29.03 6.42
N SER A 439 6.27 29.17 7.57
CA SER A 439 4.83 29.26 7.63
C SER A 439 4.32 30.50 6.91
N HIS A 440 3.20 30.40 6.22
CA HIS A 440 2.46 31.56 5.74
C HIS A 440 1.97 32.41 6.94
N SER A 441 1.64 33.66 6.71
CA SER A 441 1.00 34.51 7.75
C SER A 441 -0.45 34.07 7.93
N ALA A 442 -0.84 33.78 9.16
CA ALA A 442 -2.20 33.34 9.48
C ALA A 442 -3.27 34.34 8.97
N VAL A 443 -4.30 33.80 8.31
CA VAL A 443 -5.43 34.60 7.79
C VAL A 443 -6.32 35.07 8.96
N LYS A 444 -6.54 36.35 9.06
CA LYS A 444 -7.45 36.97 10.09
C LYS A 444 -8.46 37.88 9.40
N PRO A 445 -9.73 37.81 9.78
CA PRO A 445 -10.36 36.87 10.74
C PRO A 445 -10.39 35.44 10.21
N GLN A 446 -10.49 34.44 11.12
CA GLN A 446 -10.66 33.02 10.77
C GLN A 446 -11.93 32.82 9.92
N ARG A 447 -11.82 32.11 8.80
CA ARG A 447 -12.90 31.88 7.84
C ARG A 447 -13.75 30.68 8.22
N LEU A 448 -15.04 30.71 7.89
CA LEU A 448 -15.95 29.56 7.99
C LEU A 448 -16.33 29.08 6.61
N TYR A 449 -16.22 27.77 6.38
CA TYR A 449 -16.65 27.08 5.16
C TYR A 449 -17.82 26.16 5.49
N ALA A 450 -18.85 26.17 4.67
CA ALA A 450 -20.01 25.28 4.80
C ALA A 450 -20.00 24.25 3.67
N ARG A 451 -19.83 22.96 4.01
CA ARG A 451 -19.87 21.84 3.08
C ARG A 451 -21.21 21.11 3.23
N PHE A 452 -21.98 21.10 2.17
CA PHE A 452 -23.32 20.50 2.11
C PHE A 452 -23.29 19.21 1.29
N SER A 453 -24.03 18.19 1.72
CA SER A 453 -24.21 16.96 0.96
C SER A 453 -25.33 17.06 -0.07
N SER A 454 -26.24 18.03 0.09
CA SER A 454 -27.38 18.28 -0.80
C SER A 454 -27.81 19.74 -0.74
N ARG A 455 -28.33 20.26 -1.86
CA ARG A 455 -28.88 21.63 -1.95
C ARG A 455 -30.04 21.91 -0.98
N TYR A 456 -30.76 20.88 -0.55
CA TYR A 456 -31.88 21.03 0.42
C TYR A 456 -31.41 21.41 1.84
N GLN A 457 -30.11 21.36 2.09
CA GLN A 457 -29.52 21.75 3.37
C GLN A 457 -29.10 23.23 3.41
N LEU A 458 -29.15 23.91 2.25
CA LEU A 458 -28.69 25.27 2.11
C LEU A 458 -29.68 26.22 2.79
N PRO A 459 -29.27 26.99 3.83
CA PRO A 459 -30.12 27.99 4.46
C PRO A 459 -30.33 29.20 3.56
N ASP A 460 -31.47 29.89 3.73
CA ASP A 460 -31.73 31.17 3.05
C ASP A 460 -30.71 32.25 3.37
N ARG A 461 -30.07 32.16 4.55
CA ARG A 461 -29.06 33.13 5.02
C ARG A 461 -27.78 32.41 5.45
N LEU A 462 -26.68 32.77 4.81
CA LEU A 462 -25.34 32.26 5.09
C LEU A 462 -24.42 33.34 5.69
N ASN A 463 -24.85 33.87 6.82
CA ASN A 463 -24.08 34.91 7.53
C ASN A 463 -22.71 34.39 7.95
N ASN A 464 -21.63 35.14 7.63
CA ASN A 464 -20.24 34.82 8.01
C ASN A 464 -19.63 33.55 7.37
N ILE A 465 -20.28 32.99 6.35
CA ILE A 465 -19.71 31.93 5.53
C ILE A 465 -18.89 32.54 4.39
N SER A 466 -17.61 32.17 4.30
CA SER A 466 -16.72 32.64 3.24
C SER A 466 -16.79 31.77 2.00
N LYS A 467 -17.00 30.45 2.18
CA LYS A 467 -17.10 29.47 1.08
C LYS A 467 -18.23 28.48 1.31
N ILE A 468 -18.91 28.13 0.24
CA ILE A 468 -19.83 26.96 0.19
C ILE A 468 -19.23 25.85 -0.67
N ILE A 469 -19.37 24.62 -0.21
CA ILE A 469 -18.79 23.44 -0.86
C ILE A 469 -19.92 22.48 -1.22
N PHE A 470 -20.01 22.11 -2.51
CA PHE A 470 -21.05 21.19 -3.01
C PHE A 470 -20.44 20.06 -3.84
N PRO A 471 -20.96 18.81 -3.69
CA PRO A 471 -20.53 17.68 -4.49
C PRO A 471 -20.99 17.81 -5.95
N ILE A 472 -20.09 17.54 -6.89
CA ILE A 472 -20.38 17.62 -8.32
C ILE A 472 -21.39 16.57 -8.81
N GLU A 473 -21.73 15.58 -7.97
CA GLU A 473 -22.77 14.59 -8.24
C GLU A 473 -24.20 15.16 -8.13
N GLU A 474 -24.35 16.24 -7.37
CA GLU A 474 -25.59 17.01 -7.23
C GLU A 474 -25.65 18.14 -8.28
N ASP A 475 -26.83 18.71 -8.53
CA ASP A 475 -26.92 19.90 -9.36
C ASP A 475 -26.43 21.14 -8.59
N PRO A 476 -25.65 22.04 -9.23
CA PRO A 476 -25.12 23.20 -8.56
C PRO A 476 -26.25 24.12 -8.09
N PRO A 477 -26.19 24.61 -6.83
CA PRO A 477 -27.13 25.62 -6.32
C PRO A 477 -26.81 27.00 -6.89
N GLU A 478 -27.76 27.95 -6.75
CA GLU A 478 -27.48 29.36 -6.91
C GLU A 478 -26.47 29.82 -5.84
N ILE A 479 -25.49 30.61 -6.26
CA ILE A 479 -24.43 31.10 -5.36
C ILE A 479 -24.86 32.43 -4.76
N PRO A 480 -24.97 32.54 -3.43
CA PRO A 480 -25.25 33.83 -2.77
C PRO A 480 -24.14 34.83 -3.03
N GLU A 481 -24.49 36.11 -3.19
CA GLU A 481 -23.56 37.21 -3.41
C GLU A 481 -22.49 37.28 -2.30
N GLY A 482 -21.23 37.47 -2.69
CA GLY A 482 -20.10 37.61 -1.76
C GLY A 482 -19.56 36.27 -1.20
N ILE A 483 -20.09 35.10 -1.62
CA ILE A 483 -19.63 33.78 -1.19
C ILE A 483 -18.89 33.09 -2.34
N ILE A 484 -17.76 32.47 -2.04
CA ILE A 484 -17.00 31.67 -2.98
C ILE A 484 -17.60 30.25 -3.05
N ALA A 485 -17.86 29.76 -4.25
CA ALA A 485 -18.38 28.43 -4.47
C ALA A 485 -17.27 27.43 -4.84
N VAL A 486 -17.27 26.29 -4.17
CA VAL A 486 -16.26 25.23 -4.25
C VAL A 486 -16.91 23.93 -4.72
N ALA A 487 -16.44 23.36 -5.81
CA ALA A 487 -16.89 22.07 -6.34
C ALA A 487 -16.19 20.91 -5.60
N GLU A 488 -16.92 20.09 -4.86
CA GLU A 488 -16.37 18.88 -4.23
C GLU A 488 -16.23 17.76 -5.25
N LEU A 489 -15.01 17.32 -5.54
CA LEU A 489 -14.75 16.17 -6.40
C LEU A 489 -14.90 14.86 -5.63
N PRO A 490 -15.41 13.79 -6.28
CA PRO A 490 -15.57 12.50 -5.63
C PRO A 490 -14.21 11.92 -5.18
N ARG A 491 -14.22 11.26 -4.04
CA ARG A 491 -13.02 10.63 -3.46
C ARG A 491 -12.59 9.39 -4.23
N ILE A 492 -13.48 8.79 -5.02
CA ILE A 492 -13.20 7.71 -5.97
C ILE A 492 -13.50 8.18 -7.38
N ILE A 493 -12.48 8.23 -8.23
CA ILE A 493 -12.60 8.66 -9.64
C ILE A 493 -12.58 7.41 -10.52
N ILE A 494 -13.71 7.12 -11.19
CA ILE A 494 -13.85 6.01 -12.12
C ILE A 494 -13.93 6.52 -13.56
N ASN A 495 -14.66 7.60 -13.80
CA ASN A 495 -14.87 8.19 -15.11
C ASN A 495 -14.43 9.66 -15.10
N GLU A 496 -13.27 9.92 -15.70
CA GLU A 496 -12.68 11.28 -15.75
C GLU A 496 -13.48 12.23 -16.64
N GLU A 497 -14.07 11.73 -17.72
CA GLU A 497 -14.87 12.55 -18.64
C GLU A 497 -16.15 13.05 -17.95
N TYR A 498 -16.83 12.17 -17.20
CA TYR A 498 -17.94 12.57 -16.35
C TYR A 498 -17.56 13.70 -15.39
N ILE A 499 -16.41 13.58 -14.72
CA ILE A 499 -15.94 14.60 -13.77
C ILE A 499 -15.73 15.94 -14.49
N LYS A 500 -15.07 15.94 -15.65
CA LYS A 500 -14.84 17.16 -16.44
C LYS A 500 -16.14 17.83 -16.87
N ASN A 501 -17.08 17.05 -17.41
CA ASN A 501 -18.39 17.56 -17.86
C ASN A 501 -19.18 18.18 -16.67
N ARG A 502 -19.08 17.58 -15.48
CA ARG A 502 -19.71 18.15 -14.27
C ARG A 502 -18.99 19.43 -13.82
N LEU A 503 -17.66 19.46 -13.84
CA LEU A 503 -16.90 20.67 -13.51
C LEU A 503 -17.19 21.83 -14.47
N ASP A 504 -17.35 21.58 -15.77
CA ASP A 504 -17.75 22.59 -16.73
C ASP A 504 -19.13 23.19 -16.40
N LEU A 505 -20.09 22.35 -16.01
CA LEU A 505 -21.40 22.80 -15.53
C LEU A 505 -21.27 23.70 -14.29
N PHE A 506 -20.47 23.27 -13.31
CA PHE A 506 -20.24 24.04 -12.06
C PHE A 506 -19.54 25.38 -12.35
N LYS A 507 -18.53 25.40 -13.22
CA LYS A 507 -17.84 26.63 -13.63
C LYS A 507 -18.78 27.62 -14.30
N ASN A 508 -19.72 27.16 -15.14
CA ASN A 508 -20.72 28.00 -15.78
C ASN A 508 -21.69 28.62 -14.77
N GLN A 509 -21.80 28.05 -13.55
CA GLN A 509 -22.55 28.57 -12.42
C GLN A 509 -21.69 29.42 -11.46
N GLY A 510 -20.43 29.73 -11.81
CA GLY A 510 -19.55 30.61 -11.02
C GLY A 510 -18.68 29.88 -9.98
N PHE A 511 -18.59 28.56 -9.99
CA PHE A 511 -17.65 27.84 -9.13
C PHE A 511 -16.21 28.07 -9.62
N THR A 512 -15.34 28.55 -8.74
CA THR A 512 -13.95 28.92 -9.06
C THR A 512 -12.91 28.05 -8.39
N GLU A 513 -13.33 27.26 -7.40
CA GLU A 513 -12.44 26.38 -6.61
C GLU A 513 -12.96 24.95 -6.57
N ALA A 514 -12.07 24.02 -6.21
CA ALA A 514 -12.38 22.59 -6.05
C ALA A 514 -11.83 22.00 -4.77
N LEU A 515 -12.64 21.24 -4.05
CA LEU A 515 -12.23 20.41 -2.90
C LEU A 515 -11.80 19.04 -3.42
N CYS A 516 -10.54 18.64 -3.16
CA CYS A 516 -9.90 17.47 -3.74
C CYS A 516 -9.37 16.52 -2.67
N GLY A 517 -9.96 15.33 -2.55
CA GLY A 517 -9.59 14.31 -1.55
C GLY A 517 -8.62 13.23 -2.06
N ASN A 518 -8.07 13.35 -3.26
CA ASN A 518 -7.05 12.46 -3.82
C ASN A 518 -6.17 13.16 -4.86
N ILE A 519 -5.00 12.60 -5.15
CA ILE A 519 -3.99 13.19 -6.05
C ILE A 519 -4.56 13.43 -7.47
N ALA A 520 -5.37 12.49 -7.98
CA ALA A 520 -5.94 12.61 -9.31
C ALA A 520 -6.97 13.75 -9.40
N ALA A 521 -7.77 13.96 -8.36
CA ALA A 521 -8.72 15.07 -8.25
C ALA A 521 -8.00 16.41 -8.31
N VAL A 522 -6.86 16.56 -7.62
CA VAL A 522 -6.01 17.76 -7.68
C VAL A 522 -5.60 18.06 -9.11
N LYS A 523 -5.12 17.04 -9.85
CA LYS A 523 -4.71 17.21 -11.25
C LYS A 523 -5.88 17.60 -12.15
N ILE A 524 -7.03 16.93 -12.00
CA ILE A 524 -8.22 17.22 -12.82
C ILE A 524 -8.73 18.64 -12.56
N ALA A 525 -8.85 19.06 -11.31
CA ALA A 525 -9.30 20.39 -10.94
C ALA A 525 -8.40 21.50 -11.53
N ARG A 526 -7.08 21.31 -11.43
CA ARG A 526 -6.09 22.23 -12.03
C ARG A 526 -6.18 22.26 -13.55
N ASP A 527 -6.35 21.10 -14.19
CA ASP A 527 -6.50 21.03 -15.65
C ASP A 527 -7.76 21.77 -16.13
N CYS A 528 -8.80 21.85 -15.27
CA CYS A 528 -10.01 22.63 -15.51
C CYS A 528 -9.89 24.11 -15.09
N GLY A 529 -8.73 24.56 -14.60
CA GLY A 529 -8.47 25.96 -14.21
C GLY A 529 -9.08 26.37 -12.86
N LEU A 530 -9.40 25.40 -11.97
CA LEU A 530 -9.93 25.65 -10.63
C LEU A 530 -8.79 25.74 -9.61
N ALA A 531 -8.92 26.65 -8.62
CA ALA A 531 -8.05 26.65 -7.46
C ALA A 531 -8.38 25.44 -6.57
N VAL A 532 -7.36 24.85 -5.93
CA VAL A 532 -7.50 23.57 -5.24
C VAL A 532 -7.47 23.76 -3.73
N ILE A 533 -8.47 23.22 -3.04
CA ILE A 533 -8.44 22.95 -1.60
C ILE A 533 -8.15 21.47 -1.41
N ALA A 534 -7.02 21.14 -0.80
CA ALA A 534 -6.70 19.77 -0.43
C ALA A 534 -7.61 19.32 0.72
N ASP A 535 -8.34 18.18 0.55
CA ASP A 535 -9.24 17.64 1.58
C ASP A 535 -8.52 16.56 2.43
N THR A 536 -9.14 16.20 3.56
CA THR A 536 -8.68 15.19 4.53
C THR A 536 -8.27 13.85 3.90
N GLY A 537 -8.82 13.51 2.73
CA GLY A 537 -8.49 12.28 1.99
C GLY A 537 -7.06 12.22 1.46
N LEU A 538 -6.38 13.36 1.31
CA LEU A 538 -4.95 13.42 0.97
C LEU A 538 -4.04 13.09 2.15
N ASN A 539 -4.58 12.94 3.36
CA ASN A 539 -3.86 12.54 4.57
C ASN A 539 -2.64 13.45 4.87
N ILE A 540 -2.80 14.77 4.74
CA ILE A 540 -1.74 15.73 5.12
C ILE A 540 -1.59 15.71 6.63
N TYR A 541 -0.41 15.29 7.11
CA TYR A 541 -0.21 14.92 8.52
C TYR A 541 1.06 15.53 9.14
N ASN A 542 1.92 16.17 8.36
CA ASN A 542 3.15 16.84 8.79
C ASN A 542 3.49 18.02 7.89
N SER A 543 4.46 18.83 8.31
CA SER A 543 4.89 20.04 7.59
C SER A 543 5.46 19.75 6.20
N ALA A 544 6.15 18.61 6.03
CA ALA A 544 6.68 18.21 4.73
C ALA A 544 5.57 17.82 3.75
N SER A 545 4.52 17.14 4.24
CA SER A 545 3.35 16.81 3.42
C SER A 545 2.50 18.04 3.08
N ALA A 546 2.46 19.05 3.95
CA ALA A 546 1.82 20.34 3.64
C ALA A 546 2.57 21.08 2.50
N ALA A 547 3.90 21.08 2.53
CA ALA A 547 4.72 21.66 1.44
C ALA A 547 4.52 20.87 0.12
N GLU A 548 4.41 19.55 0.17
CA GLU A 548 4.14 18.76 -1.03
C GLU A 548 2.71 18.96 -1.57
N ALA A 549 1.72 19.25 -0.71
CA ALA A 549 0.38 19.62 -1.15
C ALA A 549 0.40 20.93 -1.94
N GLU A 550 1.16 21.95 -1.50
CA GLU A 550 1.40 23.17 -2.28
C GLU A 550 2.09 22.85 -3.61
N ASN A 551 3.14 22.04 -3.61
CA ASN A 551 3.84 21.61 -4.84
C ASN A 551 2.91 20.89 -5.84
N MET A 552 1.88 20.20 -5.37
CA MET A 552 0.81 19.65 -6.18
C MET A 552 -0.12 20.72 -6.73
N GLY A 553 -0.15 21.91 -6.11
CA GLY A 553 -0.97 23.05 -6.50
C GLY A 553 -2.17 23.28 -5.58
N ALA A 554 -2.15 22.79 -4.35
CA ALA A 554 -3.13 23.16 -3.34
C ALA A 554 -2.91 24.63 -2.91
N ALA A 555 -3.98 25.42 -2.94
CA ALA A 555 -4.01 26.78 -2.44
C ALA A 555 -4.40 26.85 -0.96
N GLU A 556 -5.07 25.82 -0.47
CA GLU A 556 -5.48 25.65 0.94
C GLU A 556 -5.49 24.15 1.29
N ILE A 557 -5.37 23.84 2.59
CA ILE A 557 -5.30 22.45 3.06
C ILE A 557 -6.26 22.25 4.25
N THR A 558 -7.16 21.29 4.13
CA THR A 558 -7.86 20.67 5.27
C THR A 558 -7.00 19.53 5.80
N LEU A 559 -6.45 19.69 6.99
CA LEU A 559 -5.56 18.72 7.64
C LEU A 559 -6.29 17.42 8.01
N SER A 560 -5.54 16.36 8.19
CA SER A 560 -6.07 15.06 8.65
C SER A 560 -6.76 15.20 10.01
N ASP A 561 -7.97 14.68 10.14
CA ASP A 561 -8.74 14.65 11.40
C ASP A 561 -8.21 13.62 12.42
N GLU A 562 -7.14 12.89 12.09
CA GLU A 562 -6.39 12.04 13.03
C GLU A 562 -5.28 12.81 13.77
N MET A 563 -5.07 14.11 13.48
CA MET A 563 -4.07 14.94 14.14
C MET A 563 -4.58 15.50 15.48
N LEU A 564 -3.67 15.64 16.45
CA LEU A 564 -3.91 16.41 17.68
C LEU A 564 -3.87 17.91 17.39
N LEU A 565 -4.70 18.71 18.07
CA LEU A 565 -4.63 20.18 17.99
C LEU A 565 -3.25 20.70 18.39
N SER A 566 -2.59 20.07 19.35
CA SER A 566 -1.22 20.40 19.74
C SER A 566 -0.18 20.17 18.65
N ASP A 567 -0.36 19.16 17.80
CA ASP A 567 0.51 18.90 16.66
C ASP A 567 0.18 19.88 15.51
N ILE A 568 -1.10 20.16 15.27
CA ILE A 568 -1.58 21.17 14.30
C ILE A 568 -1.01 22.56 14.61
N SER A 569 -0.98 22.97 15.88
CA SER A 569 -0.48 24.29 16.29
C SER A 569 1.02 24.50 16.03
N ARG A 570 1.78 23.43 15.82
CA ARG A 570 3.22 23.44 15.52
C ARG A 570 3.51 23.18 14.04
N LEU A 571 2.50 22.78 13.28
CA LEU A 571 2.66 22.46 11.87
C LEU A 571 3.00 23.71 11.07
N LEU A 572 4.04 23.62 10.23
CA LEU A 572 4.43 24.67 9.31
C LEU A 572 3.81 24.38 7.94
N SER A 573 3.06 25.33 7.41
CA SER A 573 2.44 25.21 6.09
C SER A 573 2.72 26.45 5.24
N PRO A 574 3.05 26.28 3.97
CA PRO A 574 3.21 27.41 3.05
C PRO A 574 1.87 28.02 2.62
N VAL A 575 0.76 27.31 2.82
CA VAL A 575 -0.60 27.76 2.44
C VAL A 575 -1.55 27.67 3.64
N PRO A 576 -2.69 28.39 3.59
CA PRO A 576 -3.69 28.37 4.66
C PRO A 576 -4.17 26.95 5.01
N ILE A 577 -4.31 26.70 6.33
CA ILE A 577 -4.71 25.41 6.88
C ILE A 577 -6.02 25.50 7.67
N GLY A 578 -6.81 24.45 7.60
CA GLY A 578 -8.04 24.31 8.37
C GLY A 578 -8.34 22.86 8.74
N ILE A 579 -9.44 22.69 9.47
CA ILE A 579 -9.93 21.36 9.89
C ILE A 579 -11.44 21.23 9.66
N ALA A 580 -11.93 20.00 9.65
CA ALA A 580 -13.35 19.71 9.76
C ALA A 580 -13.79 19.88 11.23
N ALA A 581 -14.39 21.03 11.55
CA ALA A 581 -14.75 21.41 12.91
C ALA A 581 -16.15 20.94 13.33
N TYR A 582 -17.03 20.68 12.36
CA TYR A 582 -18.38 20.16 12.57
C TYR A 582 -18.70 19.06 11.59
N GLY A 583 -19.53 18.10 12.05
CA GLY A 583 -20.24 17.13 11.22
C GLY A 583 -20.00 15.67 11.60
N LYS A 584 -20.81 14.78 11.01
CA LYS A 584 -20.63 13.33 11.08
C LYS A 584 -19.56 12.92 10.08
N LEU A 585 -18.28 13.00 10.50
CA LEU A 585 -17.15 12.76 9.60
C LEU A 585 -17.12 11.33 9.04
N PRO A 586 -16.68 11.13 7.79
CA PRO A 586 -16.53 9.81 7.19
C PRO A 586 -15.48 8.96 7.92
N LEU A 587 -15.89 7.78 8.39
CA LEU A 587 -15.04 6.79 9.05
C LEU A 587 -14.50 5.75 8.09
N MET A 588 -15.22 5.45 7.00
CA MET A 588 -14.82 4.50 5.97
C MET A 588 -15.35 4.96 4.60
N LEU A 589 -14.59 4.64 3.58
CA LEU A 589 -14.94 4.87 2.17
C LEU A 589 -15.05 3.52 1.47
N TYR A 590 -16.22 3.20 0.89
CA TYR A 590 -16.48 1.91 0.25
C TYR A 590 -16.71 2.02 -1.24
N ARG A 591 -16.18 1.07 -2.00
CA ARG A 591 -16.67 0.82 -3.35
C ARG A 591 -17.78 -0.25 -3.36
N CYS A 592 -17.67 -1.27 -2.51
CA CYS A 592 -18.73 -2.24 -2.26
C CYS A 592 -19.51 -1.82 -1.01
N CYS A 593 -20.72 -1.29 -1.20
CA CYS A 593 -21.55 -0.81 -0.09
C CYS A 593 -22.00 -1.97 0.81
N PRO A 594 -21.94 -1.86 2.15
CA PRO A 594 -22.38 -2.92 3.07
C PRO A 594 -23.86 -3.28 2.93
N VAL A 595 -24.72 -2.35 2.48
CA VAL A 595 -26.16 -2.56 2.25
C VAL A 595 -26.41 -3.64 1.19
N LYS A 596 -25.46 -3.88 0.29
CA LYS A 596 -25.54 -4.95 -0.72
C LYS A 596 -25.53 -6.36 -0.11
N ASN A 597 -25.05 -6.51 1.13
CA ASN A 597 -25.16 -7.79 1.86
C ASN A 597 -26.55 -8.04 2.48
N GLY A 598 -27.38 -7.00 2.54
CA GLY A 598 -28.76 -7.06 3.02
C GLY A 598 -29.79 -6.87 1.90
N LYS A 599 -30.63 -5.85 2.02
CA LYS A 599 -31.69 -5.52 1.07
C LYS A 599 -31.22 -5.12 -0.33
N GLY A 600 -29.98 -4.65 -0.45
CA GLY A 600 -29.43 -4.18 -1.71
C GLY A 600 -29.77 -2.72 -2.04
N CYS A 601 -29.22 -2.23 -3.17
CA CYS A 601 -29.35 -0.81 -3.56
C CYS A 601 -30.77 -0.41 -3.98
N GLY A 602 -31.55 -1.34 -4.55
CA GLY A 602 -32.89 -1.06 -5.04
C GLY A 602 -33.89 -0.63 -3.96
N GLU A 603 -33.66 -1.12 -2.73
CA GLU A 603 -34.55 -0.84 -1.58
C GLU A 603 -34.02 0.21 -0.62
N CYS A 604 -32.72 0.55 -0.68
CA CYS A 604 -32.12 1.44 0.31
C CYS A 604 -32.39 2.93 0.08
N GLY A 605 -32.80 3.34 -1.12
CA GLY A 605 -33.09 4.74 -1.45
C GLY A 605 -31.94 5.73 -1.27
N GLY A 606 -30.69 5.23 -1.24
CA GLY A 606 -29.48 6.04 -1.04
C GLY A 606 -29.19 6.44 0.40
N LYS A 607 -30.06 6.13 1.34
CA LYS A 607 -29.92 6.37 2.79
C LYS A 607 -30.11 5.07 3.55
N SER A 608 -29.11 4.67 4.33
CA SER A 608 -29.18 3.47 5.16
C SER A 608 -28.35 3.64 6.41
N THR A 609 -28.44 2.67 7.29
CA THR A 609 -27.65 2.64 8.53
C THR A 609 -27.02 1.28 8.72
N ILE A 610 -25.94 1.26 9.48
CA ILE A 610 -25.34 0.03 9.99
C ILE A 610 -25.25 0.12 11.51
N THR A 611 -25.57 -0.97 12.21
CA THR A 611 -25.59 -1.01 13.66
C THR A 611 -24.49 -1.93 14.18
N ASP A 612 -23.69 -1.45 15.14
CA ASP A 612 -22.68 -2.26 15.80
C ASP A 612 -23.28 -3.18 16.90
N ARG A 613 -22.44 -4.06 17.46
CA ARG A 613 -22.81 -4.99 18.54
C ARG A 613 -23.28 -4.33 19.84
N ARG A 614 -23.12 -3.01 20.00
CA ARG A 614 -23.56 -2.23 21.15
C ARG A 614 -24.85 -1.46 20.88
N GLY A 615 -25.43 -1.61 19.68
CA GLY A 615 -26.61 -0.87 19.26
C GLY A 615 -26.32 0.54 18.76
N THR A 616 -25.04 0.90 18.55
CA THR A 616 -24.69 2.21 17.98
C THR A 616 -25.00 2.22 16.49
N VAL A 617 -25.77 3.21 16.06
CA VAL A 617 -26.20 3.38 14.67
C VAL A 617 -25.29 4.35 13.94
N PHE A 618 -24.73 3.91 12.82
CA PHE A 618 -23.86 4.69 11.95
C PHE A 618 -24.58 4.93 10.61
N PRO A 619 -24.73 6.18 10.15
CA PRO A 619 -25.30 6.45 8.83
C PRO A 619 -24.37 5.96 7.71
N VAL A 620 -24.98 5.43 6.65
CA VAL A 620 -24.29 5.11 5.39
C VAL A 620 -24.79 6.10 4.33
N GLN A 621 -23.90 6.97 3.87
CA GLN A 621 -24.19 7.93 2.82
C GLN A 621 -23.79 7.35 1.47
N CYS A 622 -24.74 7.28 0.54
CA CYS A 622 -24.48 6.83 -0.83
C CYS A 622 -24.03 8.01 -1.69
N ARG A 623 -22.97 7.79 -2.46
CA ARG A 623 -22.50 8.65 -3.55
C ARG A 623 -22.57 7.86 -4.85
N LYS A 624 -22.41 8.49 -6.00
CA LYS A 624 -22.57 7.84 -7.31
C LYS A 624 -21.71 6.58 -7.48
N ASN A 625 -20.45 6.63 -7.09
CA ASN A 625 -19.47 5.54 -7.32
C ASN A 625 -18.94 4.90 -6.03
N HIS A 626 -19.39 5.38 -4.88
CA HIS A 626 -18.94 4.92 -3.57
C HIS A 626 -19.99 5.19 -2.50
N SER A 627 -19.74 4.68 -1.31
CA SER A 627 -20.51 5.01 -0.11
C SER A 627 -19.56 5.33 1.04
N GLU A 628 -20.02 6.14 1.97
CA GLU A 628 -19.27 6.52 3.17
C GLU A 628 -20.00 6.06 4.43
N LEU A 629 -19.26 5.46 5.36
CA LEU A 629 -19.73 5.26 6.73
C LEU A 629 -19.46 6.52 7.51
N LEU A 630 -20.50 7.18 7.96
CA LEU A 630 -20.37 8.37 8.78
C LEU A 630 -20.31 8.02 10.26
N ASN A 631 -19.70 8.88 11.06
CA ASN A 631 -19.71 8.74 12.51
C ASN A 631 -21.16 8.83 13.04
N SER A 632 -21.45 8.15 14.13
CA SER A 632 -22.79 8.12 14.75
C SER A 632 -23.21 9.47 15.34
N VAL A 633 -22.25 10.29 15.73
CA VAL A 633 -22.47 11.63 16.30
C VAL A 633 -21.56 12.65 15.62
N PRO A 634 -21.97 13.93 15.54
CA PRO A 634 -21.14 14.96 14.93
C PRO A 634 -19.93 15.31 15.80
N VAL A 635 -18.85 15.72 15.16
CA VAL A 635 -17.80 16.52 15.78
C VAL A 635 -18.40 17.87 16.14
N TRP A 636 -18.04 18.41 17.30
CA TRP A 636 -18.47 19.73 17.76
C TRP A 636 -17.32 20.47 18.44
N LEU A 637 -16.99 21.67 17.95
CA LEU A 637 -15.93 22.52 18.47
C LEU A 637 -16.35 23.99 18.67
N ALA A 638 -17.65 24.33 18.51
CA ALA A 638 -18.11 25.74 18.61
C ALA A 638 -17.91 26.36 19.99
N ASP A 639 -17.85 25.57 21.05
CA ASP A 639 -17.55 26.00 22.42
C ASP A 639 -16.05 26.10 22.73
N ARG A 640 -15.19 25.79 21.73
CA ARG A 640 -13.72 25.76 21.84
C ARG A 640 -13.00 26.66 20.82
N LEU A 641 -13.69 27.62 20.22
CA LEU A 641 -13.14 28.49 19.16
C LEU A 641 -11.85 29.19 19.57
N SER A 642 -11.69 29.52 20.88
CA SER A 642 -10.46 30.12 21.38
C SER A 642 -9.22 29.27 21.24
N GLU A 643 -9.38 27.93 21.19
CA GLU A 643 -8.30 26.96 21.04
C GLU A 643 -7.91 26.72 19.54
N LEU A 644 -8.76 27.17 18.61
CA LEU A 644 -8.62 26.97 17.16
C LEU A 644 -7.97 28.15 16.43
N LYS A 645 -7.45 29.15 17.16
CA LYS A 645 -6.92 30.42 16.60
C LYS A 645 -5.70 30.25 15.71
N ALA A 646 -5.01 29.09 15.77
CA ALA A 646 -3.89 28.76 14.88
C ALA A 646 -4.33 28.36 13.46
N LEU A 647 -5.62 28.11 13.26
CA LEU A 647 -6.21 27.70 11.99
C LEU A 647 -6.72 28.91 11.21
N ASP A 648 -6.63 28.87 9.89
CA ASP A 648 -7.10 29.92 8.98
C ASP A 648 -8.57 29.77 8.63
N PHE A 649 -9.06 28.52 8.61
CA PHE A 649 -10.47 28.24 8.36
C PHE A 649 -10.98 27.01 9.11
N LEU A 650 -12.29 26.96 9.31
CA LEU A 650 -13.02 25.84 9.86
C LEU A 650 -14.07 25.37 8.85
N THR A 651 -14.14 24.07 8.57
CA THR A 651 -15.15 23.49 7.68
C THR A 651 -16.28 22.86 8.51
N LEU A 652 -17.51 23.25 8.22
CA LEU A 652 -18.73 22.69 8.80
C LEU A 652 -19.36 21.74 7.77
N TYR A 653 -19.34 20.43 8.04
CA TYR A 653 -19.82 19.41 7.11
C TYR A 653 -21.25 18.96 7.48
N PHE A 654 -22.22 19.39 6.70
CA PHE A 654 -23.63 19.04 6.82
C PHE A 654 -23.94 17.78 6.02
N THR A 655 -24.52 16.76 6.66
CA THR A 655 -24.76 15.44 6.07
C THR A 655 -26.25 15.07 6.04
N ASP A 656 -26.94 15.20 7.15
CA ASP A 656 -28.37 14.86 7.31
C ASP A 656 -29.18 15.98 8.00
N GLU A 657 -28.56 17.13 8.26
CA GLU A 657 -29.17 18.31 8.84
C GLU A 657 -30.14 18.98 7.83
N THR A 658 -31.22 19.57 8.34
CA THR A 658 -32.09 20.48 7.57
C THR A 658 -31.44 21.84 7.38
N ALA A 659 -31.96 22.66 6.46
CA ALA A 659 -31.51 24.04 6.27
C ALA A 659 -31.59 24.87 7.57
N GLU A 660 -32.67 24.74 8.33
CA GLU A 660 -32.83 25.42 9.62
C GLU A 660 -31.81 24.97 10.67
N GLN A 661 -31.50 23.65 10.71
CA GLN A 661 -30.48 23.13 11.61
C GLN A 661 -29.09 23.63 11.20
N ALA A 662 -28.79 23.66 9.91
CA ALA A 662 -27.53 24.18 9.38
C ALA A 662 -27.33 25.65 9.74
N GLU A 663 -28.38 26.48 9.63
CA GLU A 663 -28.32 27.90 10.04
C GLU A 663 -28.02 28.05 11.54
N LYS A 664 -28.68 27.27 12.40
CA LYS A 664 -28.43 27.31 13.86
C LYS A 664 -26.97 26.93 14.18
N ILE A 665 -26.43 25.94 13.49
CA ILE A 665 -25.05 25.47 13.67
C ILE A 665 -24.06 26.55 13.19
N ILE A 666 -24.26 27.12 12.01
CA ILE A 666 -23.45 28.24 11.49
C ILE A 666 -23.40 29.37 12.49
N ASN A 667 -24.54 29.77 13.04
CA ASN A 667 -24.64 30.80 14.06
C ASN A 667 -23.85 30.44 15.35
N ALA A 668 -23.87 29.15 15.76
CA ALA A 668 -23.08 28.69 16.91
C ALA A 668 -21.56 28.83 16.67
N TYR A 669 -21.07 28.53 15.46
CA TYR A 669 -19.65 28.71 15.10
C TYR A 669 -19.23 30.16 14.90
N THR A 670 -20.19 31.05 14.68
CA THR A 670 -19.94 32.51 14.57
C THR A 670 -19.83 33.20 15.93
N ARG A 671 -20.69 32.81 16.89
CA ARG A 671 -20.87 33.52 18.17
C ARG A 671 -20.35 32.74 19.38
N GLY A 672 -19.95 31.52 19.21
CA GLY A 672 -19.77 30.53 20.27
C GLY A 672 -21.11 29.90 20.66
N GLY A 673 -21.16 28.57 20.75
CA GLY A 673 -22.39 27.84 21.05
C GLY A 673 -22.14 26.63 21.94
N ASN A 674 -23.10 26.32 22.83
CA ASN A 674 -23.03 25.13 23.67
C ASN A 674 -23.05 23.85 22.82
N ALA A 675 -22.37 22.82 23.32
CA ALA A 675 -22.40 21.53 22.68
C ALA A 675 -23.79 20.87 22.76
N PRO A 676 -24.24 20.16 21.71
CA PRO A 676 -25.47 19.39 21.76
C PRO A 676 -25.34 18.22 22.74
N GLU A 677 -26.45 17.56 23.08
CA GLU A 677 -26.47 16.43 24.00
C GLU A 677 -25.55 15.27 23.54
N LYS A 678 -25.54 14.97 22.22
CA LYS A 678 -24.75 13.89 21.63
C LYS A 678 -23.75 14.46 20.62
N TYR A 679 -22.47 14.39 20.97
CA TYR A 679 -21.38 14.87 20.12
C TYR A 679 -20.05 14.18 20.46
N THR A 680 -19.03 14.46 19.68
CA THR A 680 -17.64 14.05 19.93
C THR A 680 -16.70 15.22 19.64
N ARG A 681 -15.52 15.21 20.28
CA ARG A 681 -14.40 16.12 19.91
C ARG A 681 -13.55 15.51 18.76
N GLY A 682 -13.98 14.42 18.18
CA GLY A 682 -13.18 13.68 17.20
C GLY A 682 -11.90 13.13 17.82
N LEU A 683 -10.83 13.18 17.04
CA LEU A 683 -9.49 12.77 17.49
C LEU A 683 -8.61 13.96 17.88
N TYR A 684 -9.10 15.20 17.75
CA TYR A 684 -8.34 16.43 17.96
C TYR A 684 -7.78 16.59 19.38
N TYR A 685 -8.42 16.00 20.39
CA TYR A 685 -7.99 16.07 21.79
C TYR A 685 -7.38 14.78 22.33
N ARG A 686 -7.80 13.64 21.85
CA ARG A 686 -7.28 12.34 22.33
C ARG A 686 -6.20 11.74 21.44
N GLY A 687 -6.12 12.19 20.17
CA GLY A 687 -5.16 11.71 19.19
C GLY A 687 -5.33 10.25 18.80
N VAL A 688 -4.30 9.76 18.10
CA VAL A 688 -4.17 8.35 17.71
C VAL A 688 -2.79 7.83 18.10
N TYR A 689 -2.74 6.55 18.44
CA TYR A 689 -1.51 5.82 18.73
C TYR A 689 -0.82 5.38 17.45
#